data_0523d220fa44fa4d1717a76784826283
#
_entry.id   0523d220fa44fa4d1717a76784826283
#
_cell.length_a   1.000
_cell.length_b   1.000
_cell.length_c   1.000
_cell.angle_alpha   90.00
_cell.angle_beta   90.00
_cell.angle_gamma   90.00
#
_symmetry.space_group_name_H-M   'P 1'
#
loop_
_entity.id
_entity.type
_entity.pdbx_description
1 polymer ?
#
loop_
_entity_poly.entity_id
_entity_poly.type
_entity_poly.pdbx_seq_one_letter_code
_entity_poly.pdbx_strand_id
1 'polypeptide(L)'
;MLTKIKLDSEESDLNHIVGEQCMDRLANKLGGSVLLPPTFSWLPRMMTSQNWRDRHAALMAVSAISEGCRELMLGELDQVLDLVIPALRDVHPRVRWAGCNALGQMSTDFAGTMQEKYHQVILTNIIPVLDSPEPRIQAHAAAALVNFSEEAEKATLEPYLDSLLNHLLRLLQSPKRYVQEQALSTIATIADSAETAFGKYYATLMPLLFNVLRTEQAKEYRLLKAKAMECAALIALAVGKQRMGQDALELVQIMGKIQASITEADDPQSQYLLQCWGRMCRVLGQDFVPYLHAVMQPLMEIASAKADVQILDDEEQAETINSQEGWELVPIKGKVIGIKTSALEDKNMAIELISIYAQQLEAAFEPYVMEIMSKVSLTSLAFFFHDPVRIASAKSVPILLNAYKKAHGERSPKMAELWELTTEKVLECLDAEPSVATLAEMYQCFYESVEVLGRNSLTSAHMELFIQSAKSTLEDYRKRVKNREEDFRDVGDDEEEDEERAYAIEDDQTLLSDMNKAFHTIFKNQGRSFLPSWARLTPFYDAFITSADATHRQWALCIMDDVLEFCEDQSWNYQDHIRQPLITGMRDDAAANRQAACYGVGVAALKGGSYWAEFCIECLPLLFAVTQYPSARDEDDVFATENACASIAKILQAHSDKLPNAQEVVAHWITTLPIVNDEEAAPFAYSFLGRLIEQYV
;
A
#
# COMPACT_ATOMS: atom_id res chain seq x y z
N MET A 1 -18.63 33.49 -4.22
CA MET A 1 -19.31 32.53 -5.13
C MET A 1 -20.08 31.49 -4.33
N LEU A 2 -19.51 30.85 -3.35
CA LEU A 2 -20.15 29.84 -2.48
C LEU A 2 -21.50 30.26 -1.89
N THR A 3 -21.71 31.55 -1.59
CA THR A 3 -22.97 32.09 -1.06
C THR A 3 -24.08 32.27 -2.09
N LYS A 4 -23.83 32.03 -3.36
CA LYS A 4 -24.79 32.24 -4.48
C LYS A 4 -25.71 31.02 -4.76
N ILE A 5 -25.80 30.08 -3.83
CA ILE A 5 -26.68 28.91 -3.97
C ILE A 5 -28.16 29.30 -3.88
N LYS A 6 -29.01 28.75 -4.75
CA LYS A 6 -30.47 28.92 -4.72
C LYS A 6 -31.16 27.76 -3.97
N LEU A 7 -32.35 28.04 -3.41
CA LEU A 7 -33.10 27.06 -2.61
C LEU A 7 -33.55 25.85 -3.43
N ASP A 8 -33.93 26.08 -4.68
CA ASP A 8 -34.54 25.10 -5.60
C ASP A 8 -33.60 24.69 -6.74
N SER A 9 -32.28 24.99 -6.64
CA SER A 9 -31.36 24.60 -7.69
C SER A 9 -31.20 23.08 -7.76
N GLU A 10 -31.85 22.48 -8.74
CA GLU A 10 -31.40 21.24 -9.31
C GLU A 10 -30.28 21.60 -10.29
N GLU A 11 -29.04 21.25 -9.97
CA GLU A 11 -27.83 21.17 -10.82
C GLU A 11 -27.44 22.35 -11.76
N SER A 12 -28.23 23.39 -11.93
CA SER A 12 -27.94 24.43 -12.95
C SER A 12 -27.26 25.71 -12.44
N ASP A 13 -26.99 25.85 -11.14
CA ASP A 13 -26.33 27.04 -10.60
C ASP A 13 -24.82 26.81 -10.39
N LEU A 14 -24.07 26.83 -11.48
CA LEU A 14 -22.62 26.55 -11.55
C LEU A 14 -21.75 27.44 -10.65
N ASN A 15 -22.26 28.60 -10.16
CA ASN A 15 -21.44 29.56 -9.42
C ASN A 15 -20.92 29.06 -8.07
N HIS A 16 -21.66 28.23 -7.35
CA HIS A 16 -21.20 27.70 -6.07
C HIS A 16 -20.22 26.54 -6.28
N ILE A 17 -20.47 25.69 -7.27
CA ILE A 17 -19.56 24.62 -7.70
C ILE A 17 -18.22 25.19 -8.16
N VAL A 18 -18.25 26.21 -9.02
CA VAL A 18 -17.04 26.91 -9.46
C VAL A 18 -16.31 27.54 -8.26
N GLY A 19 -17.07 28.03 -7.26
CA GLY A 19 -16.49 28.59 -6.04
C GLY A 19 -15.76 27.54 -5.21
N GLU A 20 -16.32 26.36 -5.09
CA GLU A 20 -15.74 25.19 -4.40
C GLU A 20 -14.47 24.72 -5.11
N GLN A 21 -14.55 24.45 -6.41
CA GLN A 21 -13.38 24.07 -7.23
C GLN A 21 -12.26 25.13 -7.26
N CYS A 22 -12.61 26.44 -7.14
CA CYS A 22 -11.60 27.47 -7.02
C CYS A 22 -10.91 27.47 -5.65
N MET A 23 -11.68 27.22 -4.57
CA MET A 23 -11.10 27.11 -3.23
C MET A 23 -10.17 25.92 -3.11
N ASP A 24 -10.61 24.76 -3.60
CA ASP A 24 -9.81 23.55 -3.67
C ASP A 24 -8.49 23.78 -4.43
N ARG A 25 -8.56 24.30 -5.66
CA ARG A 25 -7.34 24.62 -6.44
C ARG A 25 -6.45 25.65 -5.79
N LEU A 26 -7.01 26.63 -5.06
CA LEU A 26 -6.21 27.60 -4.31
C LEU A 26 -5.55 26.94 -3.09
N ALA A 27 -6.23 26.02 -2.41
CA ALA A 27 -5.67 25.29 -1.29
C ALA A 27 -4.49 24.42 -1.74
N ASN A 28 -4.66 23.68 -2.83
CA ASN A 28 -3.62 22.82 -3.39
C ASN A 28 -2.44 23.58 -4.00
N LYS A 29 -2.64 24.85 -4.43
CA LYS A 29 -1.58 25.66 -5.07
C LYS A 29 -0.89 26.68 -4.17
N LEU A 30 -1.54 27.14 -3.12
CA LEU A 30 -1.01 28.16 -2.23
C LEU A 30 -0.65 27.62 -0.84
N GLY A 31 -1.09 26.40 -0.55
CA GLY A 31 -0.87 25.76 0.74
C GLY A 31 -1.58 26.41 1.92
N GLY A 32 -1.47 25.74 3.07
CA GLY A 32 -2.15 26.14 4.30
C GLY A 32 -1.62 27.43 4.88
N SER A 33 -0.33 27.72 4.77
CA SER A 33 0.29 28.93 5.31
C SER A 33 -0.31 30.23 4.75
N VAL A 34 -0.72 30.21 3.48
CA VAL A 34 -1.30 31.37 2.78
C VAL A 34 -2.82 31.41 2.95
N LEU A 35 -3.50 30.26 2.86
CA LEU A 35 -4.95 30.22 2.76
C LEU A 35 -5.68 30.13 4.11
N LEU A 36 -5.10 29.46 5.13
CA LEU A 36 -5.77 29.28 6.42
C LEU A 36 -6.00 30.59 7.19
N PRO A 37 -5.03 31.51 7.33
CA PRO A 37 -5.25 32.72 8.10
C PRO A 37 -6.43 33.59 7.63
N PRO A 38 -6.58 33.90 6.33
CA PRO A 38 -7.76 34.63 5.85
C PRO A 38 -9.03 33.80 5.99
N THR A 39 -9.02 32.49 5.72
CA THR A 39 -10.18 31.63 5.82
C THR A 39 -10.69 31.56 7.27
N PHE A 40 -9.83 31.25 8.22
CA PHE A 40 -10.18 31.14 9.64
C PHE A 40 -10.64 32.48 10.26
N SER A 41 -10.22 33.62 9.72
CA SER A 41 -10.75 34.90 10.13
C SER A 41 -12.22 35.12 9.77
N TRP A 42 -12.70 34.46 8.70
CA TRP A 42 -14.08 34.57 8.21
C TRP A 42 -15.01 33.46 8.73
N LEU A 43 -14.53 32.24 8.93
CA LEU A 43 -15.35 31.08 9.29
C LEU A 43 -16.25 31.35 10.52
N PRO A 44 -15.78 31.81 11.69
CA PRO A 44 -16.62 32.01 12.86
C PRO A 44 -17.72 33.02 12.61
N ARG A 45 -17.43 34.10 11.87
CA ARG A 45 -18.37 35.12 11.50
C ARG A 45 -19.44 34.61 10.55
N MET A 46 -19.06 33.80 9.58
CA MET A 46 -20.01 33.20 8.63
C MET A 46 -20.89 32.16 9.32
N MET A 47 -20.34 31.34 10.20
CA MET A 47 -21.09 30.32 10.95
C MET A 47 -22.12 30.92 11.93
N THR A 48 -21.89 32.14 12.41
CA THR A 48 -22.86 32.85 13.29
C THR A 48 -23.85 33.72 12.50
N SER A 49 -23.77 33.78 11.18
CA SER A 49 -24.68 34.59 10.35
C SER A 49 -26.14 34.10 10.42
N GLN A 50 -27.07 35.05 10.42
CA GLN A 50 -28.52 34.75 10.30
C GLN A 50 -28.88 34.21 8.90
N ASN A 51 -28.04 34.49 7.89
CA ASN A 51 -28.22 34.01 6.54
C ASN A 51 -27.67 32.58 6.42
N TRP A 52 -28.53 31.61 6.16
CA TRP A 52 -28.13 30.20 5.97
C TRP A 52 -27.09 29.99 4.85
N ARG A 53 -27.07 30.88 3.82
CA ARG A 53 -26.11 30.81 2.72
C ARG A 53 -24.67 31.04 3.18
N ASP A 54 -24.48 31.93 4.16
CA ASP A 54 -23.16 32.21 4.72
C ASP A 54 -22.68 31.00 5.53
N ARG A 55 -23.55 30.41 6.36
CA ARG A 55 -23.20 29.20 7.13
C ARG A 55 -22.92 28.00 6.22
N HIS A 56 -23.74 27.81 5.17
CA HIS A 56 -23.51 26.80 4.15
C HIS A 56 -22.15 27.00 3.45
N ALA A 57 -21.85 28.21 3.01
CA ALA A 57 -20.63 28.53 2.32
C ALA A 57 -19.37 28.35 3.18
N ALA A 58 -19.48 28.62 4.50
CA ALA A 58 -18.38 28.34 5.43
C ALA A 58 -18.04 26.86 5.52
N LEU A 59 -19.07 25.99 5.61
CA LEU A 59 -18.88 24.53 5.65
C LEU A 59 -18.30 23.98 4.33
N MET A 60 -18.77 24.48 3.19
CA MET A 60 -18.24 24.11 1.88
C MET A 60 -16.80 24.60 1.70
N ALA A 61 -16.44 25.75 2.29
CA ALA A 61 -15.07 26.21 2.29
C ALA A 61 -14.16 25.30 3.12
N VAL A 62 -14.60 24.85 4.30
CA VAL A 62 -13.86 23.85 5.10
C VAL A 62 -13.63 22.58 4.30
N SER A 63 -14.68 22.04 3.68
CA SER A 63 -14.60 20.84 2.85
C SER A 63 -13.59 21.00 1.69
N ALA A 64 -13.59 22.14 1.02
CA ALA A 64 -12.76 22.38 -0.15
C ALA A 64 -11.27 22.62 0.14
N ILE A 65 -10.92 23.03 1.38
CA ILE A 65 -9.52 23.31 1.73
C ILE A 65 -8.86 22.22 2.54
N SER A 66 -9.61 21.21 2.97
CA SER A 66 -9.13 20.18 3.91
C SER A 66 -7.92 19.41 3.36
N GLU A 67 -7.95 19.04 2.10
CA GLU A 67 -6.85 18.32 1.43
C GLU A 67 -5.61 19.21 1.31
N GLY A 68 -5.69 20.31 0.57
CA GLY A 68 -4.53 21.16 0.27
C GLY A 68 -4.00 21.98 1.47
N CYS A 69 -4.70 21.98 2.62
CA CYS A 69 -4.23 22.60 3.85
C CYS A 69 -4.02 21.62 4.99
N ARG A 70 -3.92 20.32 4.68
CA ARG A 70 -3.97 19.19 5.63
C ARG A 70 -3.01 19.38 6.80
N GLU A 71 -1.74 19.65 6.55
CA GLU A 71 -0.70 19.68 7.58
C GLU A 71 -0.99 20.70 8.68
N LEU A 72 -1.31 21.94 8.29
CA LEU A 72 -1.59 22.99 9.26
C LEU A 72 -2.98 22.86 9.90
N MET A 73 -3.98 22.33 9.16
CA MET A 73 -5.31 22.09 9.70
C MET A 73 -5.33 20.98 10.73
N LEU A 74 -4.42 20.00 10.69
CA LEU A 74 -4.31 18.96 11.72
C LEU A 74 -4.16 19.53 13.13
N GLY A 75 -3.42 20.63 13.29
CA GLY A 75 -3.26 21.32 14.56
C GLY A 75 -4.52 22.10 15.02
N GLU A 76 -5.46 22.36 14.13
CA GLU A 76 -6.64 23.19 14.36
C GLU A 76 -7.95 22.40 14.33
N LEU A 77 -7.91 21.05 14.24
CA LEU A 77 -9.08 20.19 14.08
C LEU A 77 -10.12 20.37 15.21
N ASP A 78 -9.69 20.61 16.45
CA ASP A 78 -10.60 20.86 17.55
C ASP A 78 -11.49 22.10 17.27
N GLN A 79 -10.90 23.19 16.79
CA GLN A 79 -11.63 24.43 16.49
C GLN A 79 -12.53 24.25 15.26
N VAL A 80 -12.09 23.51 14.25
CA VAL A 80 -12.86 23.24 13.04
C VAL A 80 -14.06 22.36 13.38
N LEU A 81 -13.88 21.30 14.17
CA LEU A 81 -14.98 20.45 14.62
C LEU A 81 -15.98 21.17 15.49
N ASP A 82 -15.55 22.13 16.36
CA ASP A 82 -16.44 22.98 17.13
C ASP A 82 -17.34 23.86 16.24
N LEU A 83 -16.94 24.15 15.01
CA LEU A 83 -17.78 24.84 14.03
C LEU A 83 -18.68 23.88 13.23
N VAL A 84 -18.17 22.74 12.83
CA VAL A 84 -18.85 21.78 11.93
C VAL A 84 -19.90 20.94 12.66
N ILE A 85 -19.59 20.42 13.84
CA ILE A 85 -20.50 19.54 14.59
C ILE A 85 -21.85 20.19 14.91
N PRO A 86 -21.95 21.45 15.41
CA PRO A 86 -23.23 22.11 15.64
C PRO A 86 -24.07 22.29 14.37
N ALA A 87 -23.43 22.42 13.19
CA ALA A 87 -24.11 22.58 11.91
C ALA A 87 -24.99 21.35 11.53
N LEU A 88 -24.69 20.17 12.04
CA LEU A 88 -25.52 18.97 11.87
C LEU A 88 -26.93 19.12 12.44
N ARG A 89 -27.11 20.08 13.35
CA ARG A 89 -28.41 20.41 13.99
C ARG A 89 -28.97 21.76 13.59
N ASP A 90 -28.40 22.39 12.55
CA ASP A 90 -28.87 23.69 12.06
C ASP A 90 -30.33 23.63 11.65
N VAL A 91 -31.06 24.73 11.84
CA VAL A 91 -32.45 24.86 11.45
C VAL A 91 -32.69 24.71 9.96
N HIS A 92 -31.69 25.07 9.15
CA HIS A 92 -31.80 25.05 7.69
C HIS A 92 -31.25 23.73 7.10
N PRO A 93 -32.01 23.00 6.27
CA PRO A 93 -31.60 21.68 5.76
C PRO A 93 -30.33 21.72 4.91
N ARG A 94 -30.10 22.78 4.12
CA ARG A 94 -28.87 22.94 3.32
C ARG A 94 -27.62 23.07 4.19
N VAL A 95 -27.73 23.66 5.38
CA VAL A 95 -26.60 23.77 6.33
C VAL A 95 -26.31 22.41 6.96
N ARG A 96 -27.34 21.66 7.35
CA ARG A 96 -27.15 20.28 7.84
C ARG A 96 -26.48 19.39 6.79
N TRP A 97 -26.92 19.52 5.53
CA TRP A 97 -26.30 18.80 4.41
C TRP A 97 -24.81 19.16 4.26
N ALA A 98 -24.46 20.46 4.26
CA ALA A 98 -23.08 20.91 4.16
C ALA A 98 -22.22 20.48 5.36
N GLY A 99 -22.80 20.39 6.56
CA GLY A 99 -22.14 19.82 7.74
C GLY A 99 -21.78 18.35 7.57
N CYS A 100 -22.67 17.54 6.98
CA CYS A 100 -22.38 16.15 6.64
C CYS A 100 -21.28 16.07 5.57
N ASN A 101 -21.34 16.96 4.56
CA ASN A 101 -20.32 17.01 3.50
C ASN A 101 -18.94 17.32 4.09
N ALA A 102 -18.83 18.36 4.90
CA ALA A 102 -17.57 18.73 5.52
C ALA A 102 -16.99 17.61 6.40
N LEU A 103 -17.83 16.93 7.21
CA LEU A 103 -17.38 15.79 8.01
C LEU A 103 -16.94 14.61 7.15
N GLY A 104 -17.67 14.31 6.07
CA GLY A 104 -17.30 13.23 5.16
C GLY A 104 -15.93 13.49 4.50
N GLN A 105 -15.73 14.70 3.96
CA GLN A 105 -14.47 15.09 3.35
C GLN A 105 -13.32 15.07 4.36
N MET A 106 -13.51 15.71 5.52
CA MET A 106 -12.51 15.68 6.58
C MET A 106 -12.16 14.27 7.07
N SER A 107 -13.12 13.33 7.05
CA SER A 107 -12.85 11.93 7.43
C SER A 107 -11.91 11.22 6.48
N THR A 108 -11.88 11.63 5.21
CA THR A 108 -10.93 11.16 4.19
C THR A 108 -9.61 11.92 4.30
N ASP A 109 -9.64 13.25 4.29
CA ASP A 109 -8.43 14.08 4.23
C ASP A 109 -7.58 13.99 5.51
N PHE A 110 -8.21 13.78 6.67
CA PHE A 110 -7.54 13.57 7.97
C PHE A 110 -7.68 12.14 8.47
N ALA A 111 -7.67 11.17 7.55
CA ALA A 111 -7.75 9.75 7.86
C ALA A 111 -6.75 9.34 8.95
N GLY A 112 -7.13 8.39 9.78
CA GLY A 112 -6.43 8.04 11.01
C GLY A 112 -6.78 8.97 12.18
N THR A 113 -6.45 10.25 12.10
CA THR A 113 -6.68 11.20 13.19
C THR A 113 -8.17 11.39 13.51
N MET A 114 -9.04 11.51 12.50
CA MET A 114 -10.48 11.65 12.68
C MET A 114 -11.10 10.42 13.35
N GLN A 115 -10.66 9.23 12.94
CA GLN A 115 -11.14 7.96 13.45
C GLN A 115 -10.60 7.65 14.85
N GLU A 116 -9.35 7.92 15.13
CA GLU A 116 -8.73 7.60 16.42
C GLU A 116 -9.09 8.58 17.53
N LYS A 117 -8.97 9.89 17.26
CA LYS A 117 -9.14 10.91 18.31
C LYS A 117 -10.58 11.44 18.42
N TYR A 118 -11.31 11.53 17.29
CA TYR A 118 -12.57 12.25 17.24
C TYR A 118 -13.80 11.36 17.00
N HIS A 119 -13.64 10.02 16.92
CA HIS A 119 -14.75 9.09 16.64
C HIS A 119 -15.96 9.31 17.54
N GLN A 120 -15.75 9.57 18.83
CA GLN A 120 -16.86 9.73 19.77
C GLN A 120 -17.71 10.96 19.45
N VAL A 121 -17.09 12.11 19.23
CA VAL A 121 -17.82 13.36 18.94
C VAL A 121 -18.48 13.29 17.56
N ILE A 122 -17.81 12.67 16.59
CA ILE A 122 -18.33 12.53 15.22
C ILE A 122 -19.53 11.59 15.21
N LEU A 123 -19.34 10.33 15.62
CA LEU A 123 -20.37 9.31 15.51
C LEU A 123 -21.60 9.61 16.37
N THR A 124 -21.45 10.14 17.59
CA THR A 124 -22.59 10.51 18.43
C THR A 124 -23.42 11.67 17.86
N ASN A 125 -22.86 12.49 16.99
CA ASN A 125 -23.57 13.62 16.38
C ASN A 125 -24.09 13.33 14.98
N ILE A 126 -23.40 12.51 14.16
CA ILE A 126 -23.85 12.23 12.79
C ILE A 126 -24.89 11.09 12.74
N ILE A 127 -24.81 10.07 13.59
CA ILE A 127 -25.77 8.96 13.60
C ILE A 127 -27.23 9.44 13.73
N PRO A 128 -27.57 10.36 14.64
CA PRO A 128 -28.94 10.89 14.72
C PRO A 128 -29.43 11.63 13.47
N VAL A 129 -28.49 12.13 12.62
CA VAL A 129 -28.87 12.82 11.38
C VAL A 129 -29.44 11.85 10.34
N LEU A 130 -29.21 10.55 10.46
CA LEU A 130 -29.83 9.51 9.64
C LEU A 130 -31.39 9.49 9.82
N ASP A 131 -31.91 10.02 10.92
CA ASP A 131 -33.35 10.16 11.16
C ASP A 131 -33.91 11.51 10.69
N SER A 132 -33.14 12.30 9.94
CA SER A 132 -33.65 13.58 9.38
C SER A 132 -34.94 13.35 8.57
N PRO A 133 -35.90 14.27 8.62
CA PRO A 133 -37.10 14.18 7.78
C PRO A 133 -36.79 14.39 6.28
N GLU A 134 -35.64 14.96 5.94
CA GLU A 134 -35.26 15.21 4.57
C GLU A 134 -34.40 14.06 4.00
N PRO A 135 -34.90 13.32 2.99
CA PRO A 135 -34.19 12.16 2.43
C PRO A 135 -32.78 12.47 1.89
N ARG A 136 -32.56 13.68 1.36
CA ARG A 136 -31.23 14.10 0.87
C ARG A 136 -30.21 14.21 2.00
N ILE A 137 -30.63 14.64 3.20
CA ILE A 137 -29.75 14.72 4.37
C ILE A 137 -29.47 13.31 4.90
N GLN A 138 -30.50 12.43 4.94
CA GLN A 138 -30.31 11.03 5.31
C GLN A 138 -29.23 10.36 4.45
N ALA A 139 -29.36 10.49 3.12
CA ALA A 139 -28.40 9.89 2.20
C ALA A 139 -27.00 10.49 2.37
N HIS A 140 -26.88 11.81 2.59
CA HIS A 140 -25.59 12.45 2.71
C HIS A 140 -24.89 12.17 4.05
N ALA A 141 -25.65 12.04 5.14
CA ALA A 141 -25.12 11.57 6.42
C ALA A 141 -24.64 10.11 6.32
N ALA A 142 -25.36 9.26 5.58
CA ALA A 142 -24.93 7.90 5.30
C ALA A 142 -23.66 7.87 4.44
N ALA A 143 -23.52 8.75 3.44
CA ALA A 143 -22.30 8.89 2.65
C ALA A 143 -21.10 9.33 3.49
N ALA A 144 -21.28 10.32 4.38
CA ALA A 144 -20.20 10.74 5.29
C ALA A 144 -19.75 9.62 6.24
N LEU A 145 -20.67 8.73 6.62
CA LEU A 145 -20.34 7.53 7.40
C LEU A 145 -19.58 6.48 6.58
N VAL A 146 -19.74 6.41 5.26
CA VAL A 146 -18.86 5.59 4.40
C VAL A 146 -17.43 6.06 4.54
N ASN A 147 -17.16 7.33 4.23
CA ASN A 147 -15.82 7.90 4.30
C ASN A 147 -15.17 7.74 5.69
N PHE A 148 -15.95 7.92 6.74
CA PHE A 148 -15.44 7.71 8.11
C PHE A 148 -15.11 6.24 8.38
N SER A 149 -15.94 5.31 7.93
CA SER A 149 -15.82 3.89 8.27
C SER A 149 -14.74 3.19 7.44
N GLU A 150 -14.43 3.66 6.24
CA GLU A 150 -13.37 3.11 5.38
C GLU A 150 -12.02 3.10 6.08
N GLU A 151 -11.71 4.15 6.84
CA GLU A 151 -10.44 4.32 7.54
C GLU A 151 -10.54 4.00 9.06
N ALA A 152 -11.68 3.48 9.51
CA ALA A 152 -11.90 3.20 10.92
C ALA A 152 -11.53 1.75 11.28
N GLU A 153 -10.74 1.60 12.33
CA GLU A 153 -10.45 0.29 12.88
C GLU A 153 -11.69 -0.36 13.51
N LYS A 154 -11.72 -1.70 13.50
CA LYS A 154 -12.77 -2.51 14.11
C LYS A 154 -13.08 -2.08 15.53
N ALA A 155 -12.07 -1.86 16.37
CA ALA A 155 -12.22 -1.47 17.77
C ALA A 155 -12.92 -0.11 17.93
N THR A 156 -12.69 0.80 16.98
CA THR A 156 -13.34 2.13 16.93
C THR A 156 -14.81 2.04 16.60
N LEU A 157 -15.22 1.16 15.69
CA LEU A 157 -16.60 1.03 15.22
C LEU A 157 -17.47 0.16 16.15
N GLU A 158 -16.90 -0.86 16.77
CA GLU A 158 -17.63 -1.87 17.55
C GLU A 158 -18.63 -1.29 18.57
N PRO A 159 -18.31 -0.25 19.37
CA PRO A 159 -19.25 0.35 20.32
C PRO A 159 -20.49 1.00 19.69
N TYR A 160 -20.41 1.39 18.43
CA TYR A 160 -21.47 2.14 17.72
C TYR A 160 -22.30 1.27 16.77
N LEU A 161 -21.89 0.03 16.51
CA LEU A 161 -22.51 -0.84 15.50
C LEU A 161 -24.03 -1.02 15.70
N ASP A 162 -24.48 -1.23 16.93
CA ASP A 162 -25.92 -1.41 17.21
C ASP A 162 -26.70 -0.14 16.84
N SER A 163 -26.19 1.03 17.18
CA SER A 163 -26.84 2.30 16.86
C SER A 163 -26.81 2.56 15.34
N LEU A 164 -25.66 2.41 14.70
CA LEU A 164 -25.49 2.58 13.25
C LEU A 164 -26.46 1.71 12.46
N LEU A 165 -26.45 0.41 12.73
CA LEU A 165 -27.24 -0.54 11.97
C LEU A 165 -28.74 -0.40 12.21
N ASN A 166 -29.17 -0.03 13.42
CA ASN A 166 -30.59 0.25 13.69
C ASN A 166 -31.12 1.45 12.88
N HIS A 167 -30.27 2.48 12.66
CA HIS A 167 -30.64 3.64 11.84
C HIS A 167 -30.62 3.29 10.36
N LEU A 168 -29.57 2.61 9.88
CA LEU A 168 -29.42 2.23 8.48
C LEU A 168 -30.49 1.24 8.02
N LEU A 169 -30.90 0.29 8.87
CA LEU A 169 -32.05 -0.61 8.59
C LEU A 169 -33.36 0.14 8.36
N ARG A 170 -33.58 1.27 9.04
CA ARG A 170 -34.73 2.13 8.77
C ARG A 170 -34.63 2.83 7.42
N LEU A 171 -33.43 3.25 7.02
CA LEU A 171 -33.19 3.86 5.70
C LEU A 171 -33.43 2.88 4.54
N LEU A 172 -33.24 1.58 4.74
CA LEU A 172 -33.58 0.56 3.74
C LEU A 172 -35.09 0.49 3.45
N GLN A 173 -35.92 1.02 4.36
CA GLN A 173 -37.39 1.11 4.18
C GLN A 173 -37.81 2.45 3.58
N SER A 174 -36.90 3.35 3.25
CA SER A 174 -37.22 4.65 2.64
C SER A 174 -37.94 4.48 1.31
N PRO A 175 -38.94 5.33 1.01
CA PRO A 175 -39.60 5.34 -0.30
C PRO A 175 -38.71 5.90 -1.40
N LYS A 176 -37.53 6.47 -1.03
CA LYS A 176 -36.56 7.04 -1.97
C LYS A 176 -35.43 6.03 -2.22
N ARG A 177 -35.32 5.58 -3.48
CA ARG A 177 -34.34 4.57 -3.90
C ARG A 177 -32.88 4.96 -3.60
N TYR A 178 -32.48 6.19 -3.92
CA TYR A 178 -31.13 6.67 -3.65
C TYR A 178 -30.75 6.64 -2.16
N VAL A 179 -31.75 6.74 -1.24
CA VAL A 179 -31.52 6.58 0.21
C VAL A 179 -31.24 5.10 0.54
N GLN A 180 -32.00 4.18 -0.07
CA GLN A 180 -31.78 2.74 0.08
C GLN A 180 -30.39 2.33 -0.47
N GLU A 181 -30.04 2.83 -1.66
CA GLU A 181 -28.74 2.60 -2.31
C GLU A 181 -27.58 3.06 -1.43
N GLN A 182 -27.69 4.27 -0.86
CA GLN A 182 -26.66 4.79 0.04
C GLN A 182 -26.60 4.02 1.36
N ALA A 183 -27.73 3.63 1.93
CA ALA A 183 -27.76 2.81 3.14
C ALA A 183 -27.09 1.45 2.92
N LEU A 184 -27.29 0.82 1.75
CA LEU A 184 -26.58 -0.43 1.39
C LEU A 184 -25.09 -0.24 1.29
N SER A 185 -24.60 0.84 0.65
CA SER A 185 -23.19 1.15 0.59
C SER A 185 -22.59 1.34 1.99
N THR A 186 -23.27 2.11 2.84
CA THR A 186 -22.80 2.36 4.21
C THR A 186 -22.76 1.07 5.05
N ILE A 187 -23.80 0.22 4.95
CA ILE A 187 -23.78 -1.09 5.62
C ILE A 187 -22.65 -1.96 5.12
N ALA A 188 -22.39 -1.94 3.81
CA ALA A 188 -21.32 -2.71 3.18
C ALA A 188 -19.94 -2.30 3.70
N THR A 189 -19.65 -0.99 3.74
CA THR A 189 -18.38 -0.46 4.28
C THR A 189 -18.23 -0.77 5.77
N ILE A 190 -19.28 -0.57 6.57
CA ILE A 190 -19.26 -0.92 8.01
C ILE A 190 -19.02 -2.41 8.21
N ALA A 191 -19.58 -3.28 7.37
CA ALA A 191 -19.35 -4.72 7.46
C ALA A 191 -17.89 -5.08 7.19
N ASP A 192 -17.27 -4.44 6.21
CA ASP A 192 -15.87 -4.64 5.84
C ASP A 192 -14.94 -4.22 6.99
N SER A 193 -15.10 -3.01 7.50
CA SER A 193 -14.25 -2.45 8.56
C SER A 193 -14.49 -3.11 9.93
N ALA A 194 -15.73 -3.51 10.25
CA ALA A 194 -16.05 -4.17 11.52
C ALA A 194 -15.72 -5.68 11.52
N GLU A 195 -15.45 -6.27 10.35
CA GLU A 195 -15.07 -7.68 10.20
C GLU A 195 -15.94 -8.65 10.99
N THR A 196 -15.33 -9.52 11.79
CA THR A 196 -16.03 -10.56 12.59
C THR A 196 -17.04 -10.01 13.59
N ALA A 197 -16.91 -8.75 14.06
CA ALA A 197 -17.86 -8.10 14.96
C ALA A 197 -19.22 -7.91 14.29
N PHE A 198 -19.25 -7.82 12.95
CA PHE A 198 -20.49 -7.72 12.18
C PHE A 198 -21.34 -8.99 12.21
N GLY A 199 -20.79 -10.13 12.60
CA GLY A 199 -21.46 -11.44 12.56
C GLY A 199 -22.81 -11.52 13.28
N LYS A 200 -23.04 -10.72 14.33
CA LYS A 200 -24.33 -10.71 15.06
C LYS A 200 -25.50 -10.19 14.23
N TYR A 201 -25.24 -9.39 13.19
CA TYR A 201 -26.27 -8.78 12.33
C TYR A 201 -26.60 -9.62 11.09
N TYR A 202 -25.80 -10.65 10.82
CA TYR A 202 -25.94 -11.51 9.65
C TYR A 202 -27.36 -12.05 9.46
N ALA A 203 -27.93 -12.63 10.52
CA ALA A 203 -29.25 -13.26 10.47
C ALA A 203 -30.39 -12.27 10.16
N THR A 204 -30.19 -10.98 10.42
CA THR A 204 -31.17 -9.93 10.12
C THR A 204 -31.00 -9.39 8.70
N LEU A 205 -29.77 -9.16 8.28
CA LEU A 205 -29.47 -8.46 7.01
C LEU A 205 -29.49 -9.38 5.78
N MET A 206 -28.88 -10.56 5.84
CA MET A 206 -28.79 -11.44 4.67
C MET A 206 -30.14 -11.81 4.07
N PRO A 207 -31.19 -12.16 4.82
CA PRO A 207 -32.51 -12.42 4.24
C PRO A 207 -33.11 -11.23 3.50
N LEU A 208 -32.86 -10.00 3.99
CA LEU A 208 -33.32 -8.76 3.32
C LEU A 208 -32.60 -8.55 2.00
N LEU A 209 -31.28 -8.75 1.98
CA LEU A 209 -30.46 -8.63 0.77
C LEU A 209 -30.85 -9.68 -0.28
N PHE A 210 -31.02 -10.93 0.13
CA PHE A 210 -31.49 -11.99 -0.78
C PHE A 210 -32.88 -11.70 -1.34
N ASN A 211 -33.78 -11.09 -0.56
CA ASN A 211 -35.07 -10.67 -1.07
C ASN A 211 -34.95 -9.63 -2.18
N VAL A 212 -34.07 -8.61 -2.00
CA VAL A 212 -33.79 -7.62 -3.06
C VAL A 212 -33.19 -8.29 -4.29
N LEU A 213 -32.23 -9.20 -4.11
CA LEU A 213 -31.51 -9.87 -5.19
C LEU A 213 -32.39 -10.81 -6.00
N ARG A 214 -33.35 -11.52 -5.37
CA ARG A 214 -34.27 -12.48 -6.02
C ARG A 214 -35.42 -11.81 -6.76
N THR A 215 -35.81 -10.59 -6.35
CA THR A 215 -36.96 -9.91 -6.93
C THR A 215 -36.61 -9.43 -8.36
N GLU A 216 -37.44 -9.79 -9.35
CA GLU A 216 -37.36 -9.21 -10.68
C GLU A 216 -37.79 -7.74 -10.59
N GLN A 217 -36.94 -6.85 -11.08
CA GLN A 217 -37.16 -5.43 -11.01
C GLN A 217 -36.88 -4.77 -12.35
N ALA A 218 -37.54 -3.64 -12.60
CA ALA A 218 -37.31 -2.84 -13.80
C ALA A 218 -35.84 -2.33 -13.86
N LYS A 219 -35.40 -1.94 -15.06
CA LYS A 219 -34.05 -1.44 -15.34
C LYS A 219 -33.56 -0.38 -14.32
N GLU A 220 -34.46 0.46 -13.85
CA GLU A 220 -34.19 1.50 -12.87
C GLU A 220 -33.75 1.02 -11.47
N TYR A 221 -33.93 -0.27 -11.15
CA TYR A 221 -33.49 -0.90 -9.89
C TYR A 221 -32.16 -1.65 -10.01
N ARG A 222 -31.51 -1.64 -11.18
CA ARG A 222 -30.24 -2.37 -11.38
C ARG A 222 -29.14 -1.89 -10.44
N LEU A 223 -29.03 -0.57 -10.19
CA LEU A 223 -28.06 -0.03 -9.24
C LEU A 223 -28.34 -0.47 -7.80
N LEU A 224 -29.60 -0.43 -7.35
CA LEU A 224 -29.99 -0.94 -6.03
C LEU A 224 -29.61 -2.41 -5.87
N LYS A 225 -29.83 -3.22 -6.91
CA LYS A 225 -29.49 -4.63 -6.93
C LYS A 225 -27.96 -4.85 -6.89
N ALA A 226 -27.21 -4.03 -7.61
CA ALA A 226 -25.74 -4.03 -7.58
C ALA A 226 -25.22 -3.71 -6.17
N LYS A 227 -25.77 -2.67 -5.51
CA LYS A 227 -25.42 -2.30 -4.13
C LYS A 227 -25.81 -3.38 -3.12
N ALA A 228 -26.95 -4.05 -3.31
CA ALA A 228 -27.34 -5.18 -2.45
C ALA A 228 -26.39 -6.39 -2.63
N MET A 229 -25.92 -6.64 -3.84
CA MET A 229 -24.96 -7.70 -4.13
C MET A 229 -23.60 -7.38 -3.50
N GLU A 230 -23.11 -6.16 -3.64
CA GLU A 230 -21.89 -5.69 -3.00
C GLU A 230 -21.95 -5.85 -1.48
N CYS A 231 -23.04 -5.37 -0.87
CA CYS A 231 -23.27 -5.48 0.57
C CYS A 231 -23.27 -6.95 1.01
N ALA A 232 -23.95 -7.84 0.29
CA ALA A 232 -23.98 -9.27 0.60
C ALA A 232 -22.58 -9.90 0.49
N ALA A 233 -21.77 -9.53 -0.51
CA ALA A 233 -20.43 -10.04 -0.69
C ALA A 233 -19.44 -9.55 0.37
N LEU A 234 -19.55 -8.29 0.82
CA LEU A 234 -18.73 -7.74 1.91
C LEU A 234 -19.14 -8.35 3.28
N ILE A 235 -20.42 -8.52 3.54
CA ILE A 235 -20.88 -9.27 4.72
C ILE A 235 -20.36 -10.71 4.70
N ALA A 236 -20.36 -11.37 3.51
CA ALA A 236 -19.84 -12.72 3.37
C ALA A 236 -18.34 -12.78 3.71
N LEU A 237 -17.58 -11.79 3.28
CA LEU A 237 -16.15 -11.68 3.60
C LEU A 237 -15.93 -11.47 5.11
N ALA A 238 -16.67 -10.56 5.72
CA ALA A 238 -16.59 -10.24 7.15
C ALA A 238 -16.91 -11.44 8.05
N VAL A 239 -17.93 -12.22 7.73
CA VAL A 239 -18.39 -13.35 8.57
C VAL A 239 -17.73 -14.69 8.20
N GLY A 240 -17.19 -14.80 7.01
CA GLY A 240 -16.50 -15.98 6.50
C GLY A 240 -17.39 -17.15 6.07
N LYS A 241 -16.77 -18.14 5.39
CA LYS A 241 -17.46 -19.31 4.80
C LYS A 241 -18.31 -20.11 5.79
N GLN A 242 -17.81 -20.32 7.02
CA GLN A 242 -18.53 -21.14 8.01
C GLN A 242 -19.87 -20.54 8.40
N ARG A 243 -19.94 -19.22 8.57
CA ARG A 243 -21.17 -18.51 8.94
C ARG A 243 -22.13 -18.43 7.76
N MET A 244 -21.61 -18.24 6.55
CA MET A 244 -22.41 -18.19 5.33
C MET A 244 -23.09 -19.52 5.01
N GLY A 245 -22.39 -20.63 5.21
CA GLY A 245 -22.93 -21.96 4.90
C GLY A 245 -23.49 -22.07 3.47
N GLN A 246 -24.77 -22.44 3.33
CA GLN A 246 -25.44 -22.58 2.03
C GLN A 246 -25.72 -21.22 1.34
N ASP A 247 -25.82 -20.15 2.11
CA ASP A 247 -26.08 -18.81 1.57
C ASP A 247 -24.94 -18.35 0.62
N ALA A 248 -23.70 -18.82 0.86
CA ALA A 248 -22.57 -18.52 -0.04
C ALA A 248 -22.79 -19.11 -1.45
N LEU A 249 -23.29 -20.33 -1.54
CA LEU A 249 -23.58 -20.98 -2.84
C LEU A 249 -24.79 -20.31 -3.51
N GLU A 250 -25.80 -19.93 -2.73
CA GLU A 250 -26.95 -19.21 -3.25
C GLU A 250 -26.55 -17.84 -3.83
N LEU A 251 -25.70 -17.08 -3.11
CA LEU A 251 -25.20 -15.79 -3.59
C LEU A 251 -24.47 -15.94 -4.94
N VAL A 252 -23.57 -16.90 -5.04
CA VAL A 252 -22.85 -17.22 -6.29
C VAL A 252 -23.81 -17.59 -7.43
N GLN A 253 -24.87 -18.37 -7.16
CA GLN A 253 -25.86 -18.71 -8.18
C GLN A 253 -26.65 -17.47 -8.66
N ILE A 254 -26.99 -16.58 -7.74
CA ILE A 254 -27.65 -15.30 -8.09
C ILE A 254 -26.71 -14.43 -8.93
N MET A 255 -25.45 -14.30 -8.54
CA MET A 255 -24.43 -13.57 -9.28
C MET A 255 -24.27 -14.10 -10.71
N GLY A 256 -24.24 -15.43 -10.89
CA GLY A 256 -24.19 -16.06 -12.22
C GLY A 256 -25.42 -15.74 -13.08
N LYS A 257 -26.62 -15.68 -12.49
CA LYS A 257 -27.83 -15.25 -13.18
C LYS A 257 -27.79 -13.78 -13.58
N ILE A 258 -27.30 -12.91 -12.69
CA ILE A 258 -27.12 -11.48 -13.01
C ILE A 258 -26.15 -11.33 -14.17
N GLN A 259 -25.00 -12.00 -14.12
CA GLN A 259 -24.00 -11.97 -15.21
C GLN A 259 -24.61 -12.39 -16.56
N ALA A 260 -25.39 -13.46 -16.57
CA ALA A 260 -26.06 -13.92 -17.79
C ALA A 260 -27.16 -12.98 -18.31
N SER A 261 -27.66 -12.07 -17.48
CA SER A 261 -28.71 -11.08 -17.84
C SER A 261 -28.14 -9.75 -18.35
N ILE A 262 -26.85 -9.48 -18.15
CA ILE A 262 -26.19 -8.26 -18.64
C ILE A 262 -26.02 -8.36 -20.15
N THR A 263 -26.64 -7.42 -20.87
CA THR A 263 -26.58 -7.33 -22.33
C THR A 263 -26.10 -5.96 -22.83
N GLU A 264 -26.05 -4.98 -21.95
CA GLU A 264 -25.66 -3.61 -22.23
C GLU A 264 -24.25 -3.36 -21.69
N ALA A 265 -23.40 -2.68 -22.45
CA ALA A 265 -22.01 -2.40 -22.03
C ALA A 265 -21.93 -1.44 -20.83
N ASP A 266 -22.92 -0.57 -20.67
CA ASP A 266 -23.04 0.42 -19.61
C ASP A 266 -23.93 -0.03 -18.43
N ASP A 267 -24.17 -1.35 -18.28
CA ASP A 267 -24.95 -1.87 -17.16
C ASP A 267 -24.22 -1.62 -15.84
N PRO A 268 -24.82 -0.87 -14.90
CA PRO A 268 -24.17 -0.56 -13.62
C PRO A 268 -23.82 -1.78 -12.77
N GLN A 269 -24.44 -2.94 -13.04
CA GLN A 269 -24.15 -4.17 -12.33
C GLN A 269 -22.80 -4.79 -12.68
N SER A 270 -22.21 -4.44 -13.85
CA SER A 270 -21.00 -5.08 -14.37
C SER A 270 -19.79 -4.91 -13.46
N GLN A 271 -19.49 -3.67 -13.06
CA GLN A 271 -18.34 -3.37 -12.17
C GLN A 271 -18.50 -4.02 -10.80
N TYR A 272 -19.69 -3.88 -10.19
CA TYR A 272 -19.98 -4.49 -8.89
C TYR A 272 -19.84 -6.02 -8.93
N LEU A 273 -20.30 -6.62 -10.02
CA LEU A 273 -20.25 -8.07 -10.20
C LEU A 273 -18.80 -8.58 -10.24
N LEU A 274 -17.91 -7.91 -10.96
CA LEU A 274 -16.50 -8.29 -11.02
C LEU A 274 -15.84 -8.30 -9.65
N GLN A 275 -16.03 -7.24 -8.88
CA GLN A 275 -15.50 -7.15 -7.51
C GLN A 275 -16.13 -8.22 -6.58
N CYS A 276 -17.45 -8.43 -6.68
CA CYS A 276 -18.11 -9.46 -5.88
C CYS A 276 -17.60 -10.87 -6.18
N TRP A 277 -17.27 -11.19 -7.43
CA TRP A 277 -16.63 -12.47 -7.77
C TRP A 277 -15.28 -12.65 -7.06
N GLY A 278 -14.43 -11.62 -7.01
CA GLY A 278 -13.17 -11.63 -6.28
C GLY A 278 -13.36 -11.87 -4.77
N ARG A 279 -14.33 -11.16 -4.17
CA ARG A 279 -14.71 -11.34 -2.75
C ARG A 279 -15.22 -12.76 -2.48
N MET A 280 -16.10 -13.29 -3.32
CA MET A 280 -16.61 -14.65 -3.17
C MET A 280 -15.55 -15.72 -3.37
N CYS A 281 -14.55 -15.47 -4.21
CA CYS A 281 -13.39 -16.37 -4.32
C CYS A 281 -12.61 -16.42 -2.99
N ARG A 282 -12.38 -15.29 -2.34
CA ARG A 282 -11.75 -15.26 -1.00
C ARG A 282 -12.57 -16.01 0.05
N VAL A 283 -13.90 -15.86 0.02
CA VAL A 283 -14.79 -16.56 0.96
C VAL A 283 -14.82 -18.07 0.75
N LEU A 284 -14.92 -18.52 -0.50
CA LEU A 284 -15.11 -19.93 -0.84
C LEU A 284 -13.78 -20.70 -0.93
N GLY A 285 -12.67 -20.02 -1.24
CA GLY A 285 -11.38 -20.68 -1.49
C GLY A 285 -11.49 -21.69 -2.60
N GLN A 286 -11.03 -22.92 -2.37
CA GLN A 286 -11.05 -23.99 -3.38
C GLN A 286 -12.45 -24.38 -3.89
N ASP A 287 -13.52 -24.12 -3.13
CA ASP A 287 -14.90 -24.38 -3.59
C ASP A 287 -15.34 -23.39 -4.68
N PHE A 288 -14.54 -22.35 -4.97
CA PHE A 288 -14.79 -21.42 -6.07
C PHE A 288 -14.37 -21.97 -7.45
N VAL A 289 -13.50 -22.97 -7.51
CA VAL A 289 -12.95 -23.52 -8.77
C VAL A 289 -14.02 -23.82 -9.84
N PRO A 290 -15.23 -24.38 -9.52
CA PRO A 290 -16.26 -24.63 -10.52
C PRO A 290 -16.78 -23.37 -11.23
N TYR A 291 -16.64 -22.21 -10.62
CA TYR A 291 -17.13 -20.92 -11.14
C TYR A 291 -16.06 -20.14 -11.89
N LEU A 292 -14.79 -20.52 -11.72
CA LEU A 292 -13.63 -19.76 -12.25
C LEU A 292 -13.72 -19.53 -13.77
N HIS A 293 -14.17 -20.54 -14.53
CA HIS A 293 -14.29 -20.42 -15.99
C HIS A 293 -15.25 -19.30 -16.42
N ALA A 294 -16.35 -19.11 -15.69
CA ALA A 294 -17.34 -18.08 -16.01
C ALA A 294 -16.83 -16.65 -15.79
N VAL A 295 -15.89 -16.46 -14.87
CA VAL A 295 -15.35 -15.13 -14.54
C VAL A 295 -14.08 -14.81 -15.32
N MET A 296 -13.29 -15.81 -15.70
CA MET A 296 -12.00 -15.59 -16.35
C MET A 296 -12.12 -15.05 -17.78
N GLN A 297 -13.13 -15.49 -18.54
CA GLN A 297 -13.24 -15.03 -19.92
C GLN A 297 -13.43 -13.51 -20.04
N PRO A 298 -14.41 -12.86 -19.38
CA PRO A 298 -14.55 -11.42 -19.43
C PRO A 298 -13.35 -10.68 -18.84
N LEU A 299 -12.73 -11.21 -17.77
CA LEU A 299 -11.52 -10.60 -17.20
C LEU A 299 -10.34 -10.61 -18.16
N MET A 300 -10.13 -11.70 -18.89
CA MET A 300 -9.07 -11.79 -19.89
C MET A 300 -9.27 -10.80 -21.03
N GLU A 301 -10.50 -10.57 -21.46
CA GLU A 301 -10.83 -9.55 -22.48
C GLU A 301 -10.46 -8.14 -21.99
N ILE A 302 -10.85 -7.77 -20.77
CA ILE A 302 -10.53 -6.47 -20.17
C ILE A 302 -9.02 -6.35 -19.93
N ALA A 303 -8.40 -7.34 -19.29
CA ALA A 303 -6.98 -7.30 -18.93
C ALA A 303 -6.05 -7.28 -20.16
N SER A 304 -6.45 -7.89 -21.29
CA SER A 304 -5.67 -7.87 -22.54
C SER A 304 -5.97 -6.69 -23.45
N ALA A 305 -6.92 -5.81 -23.08
CA ALA A 305 -7.28 -4.64 -23.88
C ALA A 305 -6.06 -3.72 -24.10
N LYS A 306 -5.96 -3.18 -25.31
CA LYS A 306 -4.97 -2.16 -25.65
C LYS A 306 -5.45 -0.80 -25.19
N ALA A 307 -4.50 0.13 -24.96
CA ALA A 307 -4.86 1.52 -24.68
C ALA A 307 -5.63 2.12 -25.88
N ASP A 308 -6.75 2.76 -25.59
CA ASP A 308 -7.46 3.58 -26.56
C ASP A 308 -6.83 4.97 -26.54
N VAL A 309 -5.98 5.24 -27.52
CA VAL A 309 -5.18 6.45 -27.61
C VAL A 309 -5.49 7.16 -28.92
N GLN A 310 -5.86 8.44 -28.84
CA GLN A 310 -6.14 9.28 -29.99
C GLN A 310 -5.16 10.45 -30.05
N ILE A 311 -4.47 10.57 -31.17
CA ILE A 311 -3.60 11.73 -31.43
C ILE A 311 -4.49 12.85 -31.96
N LEU A 312 -4.47 14.01 -31.30
CA LEU A 312 -5.31 15.14 -31.59
C LEU A 312 -4.51 16.19 -32.36
N ASP A 313 -5.02 16.57 -33.51
CA ASP A 313 -4.31 17.49 -34.41
C ASP A 313 -4.76 18.97 -34.24
N ASP A 314 -5.90 19.22 -33.55
CA ASP A 314 -6.41 20.58 -33.30
C ASP A 314 -7.11 20.73 -31.94
N GLU A 315 -7.29 22.00 -31.49
CA GLU A 315 -7.92 22.35 -30.20
C GLU A 315 -9.40 21.96 -30.13
N GLU A 316 -10.14 21.95 -31.26
CA GLU A 316 -11.56 21.61 -31.28
C GLU A 316 -11.78 20.12 -31.02
N GLN A 317 -10.87 19.25 -31.50
CA GLN A 317 -10.87 17.82 -31.17
C GLN A 317 -10.51 17.60 -29.69
N ALA A 318 -9.55 18.37 -29.16
CA ALA A 318 -9.16 18.30 -27.75
C ALA A 318 -10.34 18.68 -26.84
N GLU A 319 -11.04 19.78 -27.11
CA GLU A 319 -12.23 20.18 -26.34
C GLU A 319 -13.36 19.13 -26.43
N THR A 320 -13.55 18.54 -27.61
CA THR A 320 -14.57 17.50 -27.81
C THR A 320 -14.27 16.25 -26.99
N ILE A 321 -13.03 15.82 -26.95
CA ILE A 321 -12.61 14.64 -26.16
C ILE A 321 -12.61 14.95 -24.67
N ASN A 322 -12.13 16.12 -24.25
CA ASN A 322 -12.12 16.53 -22.85
C ASN A 322 -13.54 16.67 -22.25
N SER A 323 -14.55 16.85 -23.09
CA SER A 323 -15.96 16.84 -22.68
C SER A 323 -16.54 15.42 -22.50
N GLN A 324 -15.83 14.38 -22.91
CA GLN A 324 -16.27 12.99 -22.78
C GLN A 324 -15.75 12.40 -21.46
N GLU A 325 -16.64 11.80 -20.72
CA GLU A 325 -16.33 11.14 -19.45
C GLU A 325 -15.32 10.00 -19.65
N GLY A 326 -14.29 9.96 -18.80
CA GLY A 326 -13.26 8.92 -18.81
C GLY A 326 -12.13 9.12 -19.83
N TRP A 327 -11.99 10.32 -20.39
CA TRP A 327 -10.86 10.69 -21.24
C TRP A 327 -10.00 11.75 -20.57
N GLU A 328 -8.70 11.64 -20.72
CA GLU A 328 -7.70 12.59 -20.23
C GLU A 328 -6.81 13.05 -21.39
N LEU A 329 -6.42 14.32 -21.37
CA LEU A 329 -5.56 14.94 -22.37
C LEU A 329 -4.13 15.07 -21.83
N VAL A 330 -3.17 14.43 -22.52
CA VAL A 330 -1.75 14.49 -22.16
C VAL A 330 -0.97 15.21 -23.26
N PRO A 331 -0.32 16.35 -22.98
CA PRO A 331 0.53 17.04 -23.93
C PRO A 331 1.88 16.32 -24.09
N ILE A 332 2.23 15.85 -25.29
CA ILE A 332 3.51 15.21 -25.58
C ILE A 332 4.18 15.87 -26.77
N LYS A 333 5.32 16.51 -26.55
CA LYS A 333 6.19 17.12 -27.59
C LYS A 333 5.42 18.00 -28.61
N GLY A 334 4.49 18.84 -28.12
CA GLY A 334 3.74 19.76 -28.97
C GLY A 334 2.53 19.16 -29.69
N LYS A 335 2.14 17.93 -29.34
CA LYS A 335 0.87 17.30 -29.71
C LYS A 335 0.08 17.02 -28.44
N VAL A 336 -1.24 16.96 -28.57
CA VAL A 336 -2.14 16.54 -27.50
C VAL A 336 -2.61 15.13 -27.81
N ILE A 337 -2.50 14.25 -26.82
CA ILE A 337 -2.96 12.86 -26.93
C ILE A 337 -4.13 12.69 -25.96
N GLY A 338 -5.28 12.23 -26.45
CA GLY A 338 -6.40 11.79 -25.63
C GLY A 338 -6.20 10.31 -25.24
N ILE A 339 -6.31 10.01 -23.97
CA ILE A 339 -6.21 8.64 -23.43
C ILE A 339 -7.50 8.34 -22.68
N LYS A 340 -8.10 7.18 -22.95
CA LYS A 340 -9.31 6.74 -22.26
C LYS A 340 -8.92 6.11 -20.90
N THR A 341 -8.86 6.92 -19.87
CA THR A 341 -8.41 6.50 -18.52
C THR A 341 -9.35 5.50 -17.86
N SER A 342 -10.67 5.60 -18.06
CA SER A 342 -11.64 4.64 -17.53
C SER A 342 -11.36 3.18 -18.00
N ALA A 343 -10.90 2.99 -19.23
CA ALA A 343 -10.53 1.66 -19.72
C ALA A 343 -9.21 1.16 -19.13
N LEU A 344 -8.33 2.07 -18.70
CA LEU A 344 -7.08 1.73 -18.03
C LEU A 344 -7.32 1.32 -16.57
N GLU A 345 -8.25 1.99 -15.88
CA GLU A 345 -8.71 1.60 -14.55
C GLU A 345 -9.37 0.21 -14.56
N ASP A 346 -10.24 -0.06 -15.54
CA ASP A 346 -10.84 -1.38 -15.72
C ASP A 346 -9.78 -2.46 -15.95
N LYS A 347 -8.74 -2.16 -16.76
CA LYS A 347 -7.61 -3.08 -17.01
C LYS A 347 -6.82 -3.33 -15.74
N ASN A 348 -6.53 -2.30 -14.97
CA ASN A 348 -5.85 -2.41 -13.68
C ASN A 348 -6.62 -3.34 -12.73
N MET A 349 -7.90 -3.05 -12.50
CA MET A 349 -8.78 -3.86 -11.66
C MET A 349 -8.86 -5.32 -12.14
N ALA A 350 -8.91 -5.55 -13.44
CA ALA A 350 -8.95 -6.93 -13.97
C ALA A 350 -7.67 -7.70 -13.66
N ILE A 351 -6.49 -7.07 -13.73
CA ILE A 351 -5.20 -7.70 -13.38
C ILE A 351 -5.13 -8.00 -11.86
N GLU A 352 -5.60 -7.09 -11.04
CA GLU A 352 -5.68 -7.29 -9.58
C GLU A 352 -6.60 -8.46 -9.22
N LEU A 353 -7.78 -8.56 -9.85
CA LEU A 353 -8.70 -9.68 -9.64
C LEU A 353 -8.10 -11.01 -10.09
N ILE A 354 -7.40 -11.04 -11.22
CA ILE A 354 -6.65 -12.22 -11.68
C ILE A 354 -5.63 -12.65 -10.61
N SER A 355 -4.91 -11.71 -10.02
CA SER A 355 -3.94 -11.97 -8.95
C SER A 355 -4.62 -12.55 -7.71
N ILE A 356 -5.80 -12.04 -7.33
CA ILE A 356 -6.60 -12.60 -6.22
C ILE A 356 -6.99 -14.04 -6.51
N TYR A 357 -7.47 -14.37 -7.71
CA TYR A 357 -7.83 -15.74 -8.06
C TYR A 357 -6.63 -16.68 -8.04
N ALA A 358 -5.50 -16.25 -8.60
CA ALA A 358 -4.27 -17.04 -8.60
C ALA A 358 -3.76 -17.31 -7.18
N GLN A 359 -3.81 -16.31 -6.29
CA GLN A 359 -3.39 -16.43 -4.90
C GLN A 359 -4.31 -17.36 -4.09
N GLN A 360 -5.64 -17.24 -4.26
CA GLN A 360 -6.60 -18.01 -3.49
C GLN A 360 -6.74 -19.46 -3.97
N LEU A 361 -6.60 -19.71 -5.27
CA LEU A 361 -6.82 -21.01 -5.88
C LEU A 361 -5.53 -21.79 -6.13
N GLU A 362 -4.39 -21.10 -6.06
CA GLU A 362 -3.07 -21.72 -6.14
C GLU A 362 -2.93 -22.71 -7.34
N ALA A 363 -2.62 -23.98 -7.10
CA ALA A 363 -2.47 -24.99 -8.14
C ALA A 363 -3.69 -25.17 -9.05
N ALA A 364 -4.90 -24.90 -8.55
CA ALA A 364 -6.12 -25.01 -9.36
C ALA A 364 -6.25 -23.89 -10.40
N PHE A 365 -5.48 -22.83 -10.28
CA PHE A 365 -5.44 -21.72 -11.24
C PHE A 365 -4.51 -21.99 -12.44
N GLU A 366 -3.73 -23.06 -12.41
CA GLU A 366 -2.72 -23.43 -13.43
C GLU A 366 -3.20 -23.30 -14.88
N PRO A 367 -4.41 -23.73 -15.26
CA PRO A 367 -4.83 -23.72 -16.67
C PRO A 367 -4.81 -22.34 -17.34
N TYR A 368 -4.83 -21.27 -16.54
CA TYR A 368 -4.87 -19.89 -17.03
C TYR A 368 -3.49 -19.22 -17.00
N VAL A 369 -2.52 -19.75 -16.23
CA VAL A 369 -1.25 -19.07 -15.93
C VAL A 369 -0.47 -18.73 -17.19
N MET A 370 -0.24 -19.68 -18.09
CA MET A 370 0.58 -19.44 -19.30
C MET A 370 -0.03 -18.38 -20.22
N GLU A 371 -1.35 -18.38 -20.36
CA GLU A 371 -2.04 -17.39 -21.18
C GLU A 371 -1.98 -16.00 -20.56
N ILE A 372 -2.21 -15.89 -19.25
CA ILE A 372 -2.14 -14.62 -18.51
C ILE A 372 -0.71 -14.07 -18.54
N MET A 373 0.28 -14.88 -18.24
CA MET A 373 1.67 -14.46 -18.29
C MET A 373 2.04 -13.89 -19.65
N SER A 374 1.74 -14.59 -20.74
CA SER A 374 2.15 -14.18 -22.09
C SER A 374 1.35 -13.03 -22.66
N LYS A 375 0.02 -12.96 -22.41
CA LYS A 375 -0.86 -11.97 -23.03
C LYS A 375 -1.20 -10.77 -22.15
N VAL A 376 -1.07 -10.90 -20.83
CA VAL A 376 -1.47 -9.85 -19.87
C VAL A 376 -0.26 -9.38 -19.08
N SER A 377 0.26 -10.17 -18.13
CA SER A 377 1.24 -9.69 -17.15
C SER A 377 2.53 -9.21 -17.79
N LEU A 378 3.24 -10.06 -18.54
CA LEU A 378 4.53 -9.68 -19.16
C LEU A 378 4.38 -8.59 -20.25
N THR A 379 3.25 -8.56 -20.93
CA THR A 379 2.98 -7.53 -21.94
C THR A 379 2.70 -6.18 -21.28
N SER A 380 2.01 -6.18 -20.14
CA SER A 380 1.62 -4.97 -19.43
C SER A 380 2.73 -4.38 -18.55
N LEU A 381 3.83 -5.09 -18.29
CA LEU A 381 5.03 -4.53 -17.66
C LEU A 381 5.61 -3.32 -18.44
N ALA A 382 5.47 -3.31 -19.76
CA ALA A 382 5.90 -2.21 -20.62
C ALA A 382 4.74 -1.29 -21.06
N PHE A 383 3.66 -1.25 -20.31
CA PHE A 383 2.48 -0.45 -20.63
C PHE A 383 2.62 0.99 -20.11
N PHE A 384 3.48 1.79 -20.75
CA PHE A 384 3.86 3.15 -20.32
C PHE A 384 2.73 4.22 -20.32
N PHE A 385 1.51 3.84 -20.66
CA PHE A 385 0.37 4.74 -20.61
C PHE A 385 -0.24 4.90 -19.19
N HIS A 386 0.06 3.96 -18.26
CA HIS A 386 -0.57 3.96 -16.95
C HIS A 386 0.26 3.17 -15.94
N ASP A 387 0.81 3.88 -14.94
CA ASP A 387 1.67 3.28 -13.92
C ASP A 387 0.96 2.19 -13.10
N PRO A 388 -0.29 2.39 -12.61
CA PRO A 388 -0.98 1.34 -11.87
C PRO A 388 -1.11 0.01 -12.62
N VAL A 389 -1.30 0.03 -13.95
CA VAL A 389 -1.34 -1.19 -14.77
C VAL A 389 0.01 -1.91 -14.76
N ARG A 390 1.14 -1.17 -14.84
CA ARG A 390 2.48 -1.77 -14.74
C ARG A 390 2.73 -2.36 -13.36
N ILE A 391 2.37 -1.64 -12.31
CA ILE A 391 2.50 -2.07 -10.92
C ILE A 391 1.67 -3.34 -10.64
N ALA A 392 0.39 -3.34 -11.01
CA ALA A 392 -0.47 -4.52 -10.85
C ALA A 392 0.07 -5.73 -11.62
N SER A 393 0.61 -5.49 -12.83
CA SER A 393 1.23 -6.54 -13.63
C SER A 393 2.49 -7.09 -12.98
N ALA A 394 3.36 -6.23 -12.44
CA ALA A 394 4.54 -6.64 -11.69
C ALA A 394 4.17 -7.50 -10.48
N LYS A 395 3.20 -7.06 -9.67
CA LYS A 395 2.69 -7.81 -8.51
C LYS A 395 2.07 -9.16 -8.89
N SER A 396 1.47 -9.27 -10.07
CA SER A 396 0.85 -10.52 -10.54
C SER A 396 1.86 -11.61 -10.87
N VAL A 397 3.06 -11.27 -11.34
CA VAL A 397 4.07 -12.22 -11.83
C VAL A 397 4.49 -13.25 -10.78
N PRO A 398 5.00 -12.89 -9.58
CA PRO A 398 5.40 -13.87 -8.57
C PRO A 398 4.22 -14.72 -8.08
N ILE A 399 3.00 -14.17 -8.03
CA ILE A 399 1.78 -14.90 -7.64
C ILE A 399 1.47 -16.00 -8.66
N LEU A 400 1.53 -15.68 -9.96
CA LEU A 400 1.30 -16.62 -11.05
C LEU A 400 2.38 -17.70 -11.11
N LEU A 401 3.65 -17.34 -10.91
CA LEU A 401 4.76 -18.27 -10.81
C LEU A 401 4.55 -19.25 -9.64
N ASN A 402 4.12 -18.75 -8.48
CA ASN A 402 3.84 -19.60 -7.32
C ASN A 402 2.67 -20.56 -7.57
N ALA A 403 1.58 -20.10 -8.18
CA ALA A 403 0.46 -20.96 -8.57
C ALA A 403 0.91 -22.09 -9.54
N TYR A 404 1.73 -21.74 -10.53
CA TYR A 404 2.27 -22.69 -11.50
C TYR A 404 3.26 -23.68 -10.87
N LYS A 405 4.15 -23.19 -9.97
CA LYS A 405 5.05 -24.04 -9.18
C LYS A 405 4.29 -25.06 -8.33
N LYS A 406 3.21 -24.64 -7.68
CA LYS A 406 2.37 -25.54 -6.87
C LYS A 406 1.70 -26.65 -7.69
N ALA A 407 1.39 -26.39 -8.97
CA ALA A 407 0.78 -27.37 -9.86
C ALA A 407 1.81 -28.34 -10.47
N HIS A 408 2.98 -27.86 -10.84
CA HIS A 408 3.96 -28.63 -11.63
C HIS A 408 5.21 -29.05 -10.84
N GLY A 409 5.47 -28.41 -9.70
CA GLY A 409 6.71 -28.57 -8.94
C GLY A 409 7.84 -27.67 -9.45
N GLU A 410 8.73 -27.30 -8.53
CA GLU A 410 9.82 -26.33 -8.72
C GLU A 410 10.77 -26.68 -9.89
N ARG A 411 11.08 -27.96 -10.06
CA ARG A 411 12.08 -28.46 -11.02
C ARG A 411 11.47 -29.05 -12.29
N SER A 412 10.23 -28.74 -12.60
CA SER A 412 9.60 -29.24 -13.80
C SER A 412 10.09 -28.53 -15.06
N PRO A 413 10.17 -29.19 -16.23
CA PRO A 413 10.53 -28.54 -17.50
C PRO A 413 9.58 -27.38 -17.84
N LYS A 414 8.29 -27.51 -17.52
CA LYS A 414 7.31 -26.46 -17.74
C LYS A 414 7.61 -25.21 -16.90
N MET A 415 8.03 -25.39 -15.63
CA MET A 415 8.42 -24.29 -14.78
C MET A 415 9.66 -23.58 -15.29
N ALA A 416 10.65 -24.34 -15.81
CA ALA A 416 11.83 -23.77 -16.41
C ALA A 416 11.53 -22.94 -17.68
N GLU A 417 10.63 -23.41 -18.54
CA GLU A 417 10.15 -22.68 -19.72
C GLU A 417 9.47 -21.37 -19.35
N LEU A 418 8.55 -21.40 -18.39
CA LEU A 418 7.87 -20.20 -17.91
C LEU A 418 8.84 -19.22 -17.27
N TRP A 419 9.82 -19.72 -16.51
CA TRP A 419 10.80 -18.87 -15.84
C TRP A 419 11.73 -18.17 -16.83
N GLU A 420 12.22 -18.87 -17.85
CA GLU A 420 13.06 -18.27 -18.88
C GLU A 420 12.37 -17.08 -19.56
N LEU A 421 11.11 -17.29 -19.99
CA LEU A 421 10.28 -16.24 -20.59
C LEU A 421 10.08 -15.05 -19.63
N THR A 422 9.83 -15.34 -18.35
CA THR A 422 9.55 -14.31 -17.34
C THR A 422 10.78 -13.50 -16.99
N THR A 423 11.93 -14.17 -16.76
CA THR A 423 13.14 -13.51 -16.27
C THR A 423 13.70 -12.54 -17.30
N GLU A 424 13.77 -12.94 -18.57
CA GLU A 424 14.24 -12.05 -19.66
C GLU A 424 13.38 -10.78 -19.72
N LYS A 425 12.04 -10.93 -19.67
CA LYS A 425 11.14 -9.79 -19.79
C LYS A 425 11.15 -8.87 -18.58
N VAL A 426 11.24 -9.41 -17.36
CA VAL A 426 11.35 -8.60 -16.14
C VAL A 426 12.66 -7.82 -16.12
N LEU A 427 13.80 -8.44 -16.50
CA LEU A 427 15.09 -7.77 -16.56
C LEU A 427 15.14 -6.69 -17.65
N GLU A 428 14.48 -6.91 -18.81
CA GLU A 428 14.33 -5.90 -19.86
C GLU A 428 13.54 -4.67 -19.33
N CYS A 429 12.46 -4.91 -18.57
CA CYS A 429 11.64 -3.84 -18.01
C CYS A 429 12.35 -3.07 -16.89
N LEU A 430 13.14 -3.74 -16.06
CA LEU A 430 14.00 -3.09 -15.05
C LEU A 430 14.97 -2.06 -15.66
N ASP A 431 15.54 -2.36 -16.85
CA ASP A 431 16.47 -1.44 -17.53
C ASP A 431 15.77 -0.26 -18.22
N ALA A 432 14.49 -0.42 -18.54
CA ALA A 432 13.71 0.53 -19.35
C ALA A 432 12.73 1.41 -18.55
N GLU A 433 12.46 1.13 -17.26
CA GLU A 433 11.42 1.81 -16.47
C GLU A 433 11.82 3.24 -16.08
N PRO A 434 11.06 4.27 -16.51
CA PRO A 434 11.39 5.66 -16.20
C PRO A 434 10.85 6.16 -14.85
N SER A 435 9.79 5.56 -14.30
CA SER A 435 9.16 5.94 -13.04
C SER A 435 9.88 5.30 -11.87
N VAL A 436 10.35 6.09 -10.89
CA VAL A 436 11.11 5.60 -9.73
C VAL A 436 10.27 4.68 -8.87
N ALA A 437 9.02 5.08 -8.58
CA ALA A 437 8.08 4.27 -7.79
C ALA A 437 7.76 2.93 -8.50
N THR A 438 7.49 2.97 -9.80
CA THR A 438 7.25 1.76 -10.59
C THR A 438 8.51 0.88 -10.68
N LEU A 439 9.69 1.47 -10.77
CA LEU A 439 10.96 0.74 -10.79
C LEU A 439 11.20 -0.02 -9.48
N ALA A 440 10.86 0.56 -8.33
CA ALA A 440 10.90 -0.14 -7.04
C ALA A 440 10.01 -1.40 -7.05
N GLU A 441 8.78 -1.28 -7.54
CA GLU A 441 7.85 -2.42 -7.70
C GLU A 441 8.37 -3.48 -8.71
N MET A 442 9.12 -3.07 -9.74
CA MET A 442 9.78 -4.02 -10.65
C MET A 442 10.93 -4.78 -9.97
N TYR A 443 11.71 -4.13 -9.10
CA TYR A 443 12.69 -4.82 -8.25
C TYR A 443 12.00 -5.81 -7.30
N GLN A 444 10.87 -5.41 -6.71
CA GLN A 444 10.06 -6.31 -5.89
C GLN A 444 9.57 -7.54 -6.68
N CYS A 445 8.99 -7.31 -7.86
CA CYS A 445 8.60 -8.39 -8.77
C CYS A 445 9.75 -9.37 -9.04
N PHE A 446 10.94 -8.84 -9.28
CA PHE A 446 12.11 -9.64 -9.56
C PHE A 446 12.54 -10.51 -8.37
N TYR A 447 12.72 -9.90 -7.18
CA TYR A 447 13.20 -10.69 -6.04
C TYR A 447 12.16 -11.68 -5.52
N GLU A 448 10.88 -11.34 -5.48
CA GLU A 448 9.81 -12.28 -5.11
C GLU A 448 9.73 -13.45 -6.10
N SER A 449 9.89 -13.19 -7.40
CA SER A 449 9.94 -14.25 -8.43
C SER A 449 11.13 -15.17 -8.23
N VAL A 450 12.32 -14.65 -7.92
CA VAL A 450 13.52 -15.44 -7.62
C VAL A 450 13.31 -16.27 -6.34
N GLU A 451 12.65 -15.74 -5.33
CA GLU A 451 12.30 -16.49 -4.11
C GLU A 451 11.35 -17.66 -4.39
N VAL A 452 10.34 -17.42 -5.23
CA VAL A 452 9.44 -18.51 -5.68
C VAL A 452 10.21 -19.64 -6.35
N LEU A 453 11.19 -19.33 -7.19
CA LEU A 453 11.97 -20.32 -7.92
C LEU A 453 13.04 -21.01 -7.07
N GLY A 454 13.57 -20.32 -6.07
CA GLY A 454 14.55 -20.84 -5.14
C GLY A 454 15.96 -20.94 -5.72
N ARG A 455 16.77 -21.85 -5.15
CA ARG A 455 18.23 -21.94 -5.40
C ARG A 455 18.57 -22.26 -6.86
N ASN A 456 19.60 -21.55 -7.37
CA ASN A 456 20.16 -21.71 -8.71
C ASN A 456 19.14 -21.43 -9.83
N SER A 457 18.19 -20.55 -9.60
CA SER A 457 17.18 -20.15 -10.58
C SER A 457 17.73 -19.18 -11.66
N LEU A 458 18.82 -18.45 -11.35
CA LEU A 458 19.41 -17.47 -12.27
C LEU A 458 20.63 -18.06 -12.99
N THR A 459 20.67 -17.86 -14.30
CA THR A 459 21.87 -18.12 -15.12
C THR A 459 22.91 -17.02 -14.97
N SER A 460 24.16 -17.28 -15.40
CA SER A 460 25.16 -16.23 -15.44
C SER A 460 24.77 -15.05 -16.33
N ALA A 461 24.00 -15.30 -17.41
CA ALA A 461 23.48 -14.25 -18.28
C ALA A 461 22.42 -13.38 -17.55
N HIS A 462 21.52 -13.99 -16.80
CA HIS A 462 20.52 -13.28 -15.99
C HIS A 462 21.18 -12.39 -14.92
N MET A 463 22.20 -12.91 -14.22
CA MET A 463 22.96 -12.14 -13.24
C MET A 463 23.70 -10.95 -13.87
N GLU A 464 24.21 -11.13 -15.08
CA GLU A 464 24.88 -10.07 -15.85
C GLU A 464 23.90 -8.97 -16.26
N LEU A 465 22.72 -9.31 -16.78
CA LEU A 465 21.67 -8.35 -17.13
C LEU A 465 21.19 -7.59 -15.89
N PHE A 466 20.97 -8.30 -14.77
CA PHE A 466 20.57 -7.66 -13.51
C PHE A 466 21.61 -6.62 -13.05
N ILE A 467 22.92 -6.96 -13.09
CA ILE A 467 23.98 -6.05 -12.70
C ILE A 467 24.06 -4.82 -13.64
N GLN A 468 23.80 -5.02 -14.92
CA GLN A 468 23.74 -3.90 -15.87
C GLN A 468 22.60 -2.94 -15.52
N SER A 469 21.42 -3.46 -15.30
CA SER A 469 20.25 -2.67 -14.90
C SER A 469 20.47 -1.99 -13.54
N ALA A 470 20.96 -2.72 -12.52
CA ALA A 470 21.28 -2.15 -11.22
C ALA A 470 22.31 -1.02 -11.29
N LYS A 471 23.32 -1.15 -12.18
CA LYS A 471 24.29 -0.10 -12.42
C LYS A 471 23.65 1.15 -13.04
N SER A 472 22.79 0.99 -14.04
CA SER A 472 22.04 2.08 -14.67
C SER A 472 21.17 2.79 -13.63
N THR A 473 20.42 2.04 -12.83
CA THR A 473 19.60 2.56 -11.74
C THR A 473 20.40 3.41 -10.73
N LEU A 474 21.57 2.91 -10.29
CA LEU A 474 22.42 3.64 -9.34
C LEU A 474 23.08 4.89 -9.97
N GLU A 475 23.40 4.87 -11.27
CA GLU A 475 23.89 6.05 -11.99
C GLU A 475 22.80 7.13 -12.08
N ASP A 476 21.56 6.74 -12.38
CA ASP A 476 20.44 7.68 -12.48
C ASP A 476 19.99 8.18 -11.10
N TYR A 477 20.02 7.33 -10.08
CA TYR A 477 19.83 7.73 -8.67
C TYR A 477 20.82 8.85 -8.28
N ARG A 478 22.13 8.67 -8.55
CA ARG A 478 23.15 9.69 -8.27
C ARG A 478 22.90 11.01 -9.01
N LYS A 479 22.42 10.95 -10.25
CA LYS A 479 22.04 12.16 -11.01
C LYS A 479 20.86 12.88 -10.34
N ARG A 480 19.82 12.14 -9.91
CA ARG A 480 18.66 12.72 -9.23
C ARG A 480 19.05 13.39 -7.91
N VAL A 481 19.84 12.72 -7.07
CA VAL A 481 20.35 13.30 -5.81
C VAL A 481 21.13 14.60 -6.07
N LYS A 482 22.06 14.56 -7.03
CA LYS A 482 22.87 15.72 -7.40
C LYS A 482 22.02 16.89 -7.90
N ASN A 483 21.04 16.63 -8.76
CA ASN A 483 20.14 17.67 -9.28
C ASN A 483 19.33 18.29 -8.13
N ARG A 484 18.78 17.50 -7.21
CA ARG A 484 18.07 18.00 -6.01
C ARG A 484 18.96 18.88 -5.12
N GLU A 485 20.25 18.54 -4.97
CA GLU A 485 21.21 19.36 -4.22
C GLU A 485 21.55 20.68 -4.92
N GLU A 486 21.58 20.69 -6.26
CA GLU A 486 21.82 21.90 -7.07
C GLU A 486 20.58 22.80 -7.04
N ASP A 487 19.38 22.25 -7.23
CA ASP A 487 18.10 22.97 -7.20
C ASP A 487 17.85 23.61 -5.83
N PHE A 488 18.22 22.94 -4.73
CA PHE A 488 18.11 23.48 -3.36
C PHE A 488 18.92 24.76 -3.14
N ARG A 489 19.98 24.99 -3.91
CA ARG A 489 20.80 26.19 -3.78
C ARG A 489 20.21 27.41 -4.48
N ASP A 490 19.31 27.19 -5.44
CA ASP A 490 18.80 28.24 -6.34
C ASP A 490 17.36 28.67 -6.01
N VAL A 491 16.61 27.90 -5.20
CA VAL A 491 15.19 28.14 -4.90
C VAL A 491 15.01 28.61 -3.46
N GLY A 492 14.07 29.55 -3.24
CA GLY A 492 13.64 29.99 -1.91
C GLY A 492 12.69 29.00 -1.25
N ASP A 493 12.25 29.28 -0.01
CA ASP A 493 11.27 28.50 0.76
C ASP A 493 9.90 28.48 0.01
N ASP A 494 9.65 27.43 -0.77
CA ASP A 494 8.36 27.13 -1.40
C ASP A 494 7.86 25.77 -0.87
N GLU A 495 6.76 25.79 -0.12
CA GLU A 495 6.22 24.61 0.57
C GLU A 495 5.81 23.48 -0.42
N GLU A 496 5.29 23.81 -1.62
CA GLU A 496 4.88 22.84 -2.63
C GLU A 496 6.10 22.10 -3.23
N GLU A 497 7.20 22.84 -3.47
CA GLU A 497 8.46 22.22 -3.94
C GLU A 497 9.11 21.35 -2.86
N ASP A 498 8.92 21.68 -1.58
CA ASP A 498 9.44 20.88 -0.47
C ASP A 498 8.66 19.56 -0.28
N GLU A 499 7.34 19.55 -0.49
CA GLU A 499 6.52 18.34 -0.48
C GLU A 499 6.87 17.42 -1.68
N GLU A 500 6.92 17.95 -2.91
CA GLU A 500 7.32 17.14 -4.08
C GLU A 500 8.72 16.55 -3.90
N ARG A 501 9.61 17.31 -3.26
CA ARG A 501 10.96 16.82 -2.94
C ARG A 501 10.94 15.71 -1.90
N ALA A 502 10.11 15.84 -0.86
CA ALA A 502 9.96 14.80 0.16
C ALA A 502 9.47 13.48 -0.45
N TYR A 503 8.44 13.51 -1.29
CA TYR A 503 7.97 12.34 -2.04
C TYR A 503 9.05 11.73 -2.93
N ALA A 504 9.79 12.57 -3.66
CA ALA A 504 10.88 12.08 -4.52
C ALA A 504 12.04 11.46 -3.72
N ILE A 505 12.27 11.89 -2.49
CA ILE A 505 13.25 11.28 -1.58
C ILE A 505 12.73 9.95 -1.06
N GLU A 506 11.45 9.86 -0.69
CA GLU A 506 10.81 8.64 -0.22
C GLU A 506 10.80 7.56 -1.32
N ASP A 507 10.45 7.91 -2.55
CA ASP A 507 10.54 7.02 -3.71
C ASP A 507 11.95 6.48 -3.92
N ASP A 508 12.96 7.35 -3.83
CA ASP A 508 14.36 6.94 -3.95
C ASP A 508 14.82 6.03 -2.80
N GLN A 509 14.35 6.25 -1.58
CA GLN A 509 14.63 5.38 -0.42
C GLN A 509 13.97 4.01 -0.59
N THR A 510 12.73 3.97 -1.04
CA THR A 510 11.99 2.74 -1.35
C THR A 510 12.71 1.95 -2.43
N LEU A 511 13.14 2.61 -3.51
CA LEU A 511 13.92 1.99 -4.58
C LEU A 511 15.22 1.36 -4.07
N LEU A 512 16.01 2.07 -3.26
CA LEU A 512 17.24 1.53 -2.68
C LEU A 512 16.96 0.33 -1.75
N SER A 513 15.88 0.38 -0.98
CA SER A 513 15.44 -0.72 -0.12
C SER A 513 15.10 -1.97 -0.94
N ASP A 514 14.32 -1.84 -2.00
CA ASP A 514 13.93 -2.98 -2.84
C ASP A 514 15.10 -3.51 -3.69
N MET A 515 16.03 -2.65 -4.08
CA MET A 515 17.31 -3.08 -4.65
C MET A 515 18.09 -3.94 -3.66
N ASN A 516 18.15 -3.56 -2.36
CA ASN A 516 18.80 -4.36 -1.32
C ASN A 516 18.17 -5.74 -1.17
N LYS A 517 16.84 -5.80 -1.11
CA LYS A 517 16.11 -7.07 -1.06
C LYS A 517 16.40 -7.95 -2.29
N ALA A 518 16.54 -7.33 -3.47
CA ALA A 518 16.92 -8.07 -4.68
C ALA A 518 18.33 -8.62 -4.59
N PHE A 519 19.31 -7.85 -4.10
CA PHE A 519 20.67 -8.35 -3.85
C PHE A 519 20.68 -9.46 -2.81
N HIS A 520 19.99 -9.27 -1.68
CA HIS A 520 19.83 -10.29 -0.65
C HIS A 520 19.30 -11.61 -1.24
N THR A 521 18.21 -11.53 -1.99
CA THR A 521 17.59 -12.71 -2.63
C THR A 521 18.53 -13.41 -3.60
N ILE A 522 19.30 -12.65 -4.41
CA ILE A 522 20.27 -13.25 -5.31
C ILE A 522 21.40 -13.90 -4.52
N PHE A 523 21.99 -13.24 -3.52
CA PHE A 523 23.04 -13.84 -2.68
C PHE A 523 22.55 -15.10 -1.97
N LYS A 524 21.35 -15.08 -1.38
CA LYS A 524 20.71 -16.22 -0.72
C LYS A 524 20.54 -17.43 -1.64
N ASN A 525 20.18 -17.19 -2.90
CA ASN A 525 19.88 -18.25 -3.87
C ASN A 525 21.07 -18.68 -4.71
N GLN A 526 22.01 -17.78 -5.02
CA GLN A 526 23.17 -18.03 -5.89
C GLN A 526 24.49 -18.13 -5.11
N GLY A 527 24.55 -17.55 -3.91
CA GLY A 527 25.74 -17.55 -3.06
C GLY A 527 26.98 -17.02 -3.80
N ARG A 528 28.09 -17.71 -3.60
CA ARG A 528 29.40 -17.33 -4.19
C ARG A 528 29.43 -17.24 -5.72
N SER A 529 28.47 -17.82 -6.43
CA SER A 529 28.43 -17.74 -7.90
C SER A 529 28.07 -16.34 -8.40
N PHE A 530 27.46 -15.50 -7.54
CA PHE A 530 27.13 -14.11 -7.85
C PHE A 530 28.29 -13.14 -7.64
N LEU A 531 29.28 -13.47 -6.82
CA LEU A 531 30.42 -12.58 -6.50
C LEU A 531 31.11 -11.94 -7.72
N PRO A 532 31.42 -12.67 -8.83
CA PRO A 532 32.05 -12.05 -9.98
C PRO A 532 31.22 -10.97 -10.65
N SER A 533 29.90 -11.14 -10.69
CA SER A 533 28.99 -10.15 -11.25
C SER A 533 28.83 -8.96 -10.32
N TRP A 534 28.65 -9.20 -9.01
CA TRP A 534 28.55 -8.17 -8.00
C TRP A 534 29.81 -7.29 -7.90
N ALA A 535 31.01 -7.85 -8.08
CA ALA A 535 32.27 -7.09 -8.04
C ALA A 535 32.32 -5.86 -8.98
N ARG A 536 31.45 -5.80 -9.99
CA ARG A 536 31.32 -4.65 -10.89
C ARG A 536 30.59 -3.45 -10.24
N LEU A 537 29.90 -3.65 -9.13
CA LEU A 537 29.21 -2.59 -8.36
C LEU A 537 30.04 -2.07 -7.20
N THR A 538 31.23 -2.61 -6.92
CA THR A 538 32.09 -2.14 -5.83
C THR A 538 32.37 -0.63 -5.85
N PRO A 539 32.49 0.08 -7.00
CA PRO A 539 32.66 1.53 -6.99
C PRO A 539 31.46 2.30 -6.43
N PHE A 540 30.23 1.76 -6.54
CA PHE A 540 29.04 2.35 -5.92
C PHE A 540 29.02 2.06 -4.43
N TYR A 541 29.33 0.82 -4.06
CA TYR A 541 29.49 0.41 -2.68
C TYR A 541 30.48 1.30 -1.93
N ASP A 542 31.71 1.45 -2.46
CA ASP A 542 32.76 2.27 -1.82
C ASP A 542 32.33 3.74 -1.65
N ALA A 543 31.56 4.27 -2.59
CA ALA A 543 31.02 5.62 -2.49
C ALA A 543 29.90 5.73 -1.45
N PHE A 544 29.03 4.73 -1.35
CA PHE A 544 27.90 4.74 -0.42
C PHE A 544 28.34 4.51 1.02
N ILE A 545 29.28 3.61 1.26
CA ILE A 545 29.78 3.32 2.61
C ILE A 545 30.51 4.51 3.26
N THR A 546 31.02 5.43 2.43
CA THR A 546 31.71 6.66 2.89
C THR A 546 30.82 7.90 2.80
N SER A 547 29.55 7.75 2.43
CA SER A 547 28.60 8.85 2.29
C SER A 547 28.27 9.51 3.65
N ALA A 548 27.97 10.81 3.62
CA ALA A 548 27.39 11.51 4.76
C ALA A 548 25.96 11.01 5.08
N ASP A 549 25.24 10.53 4.07
CA ASP A 549 23.89 10.00 4.21
C ASP A 549 23.91 8.61 4.90
N ALA A 550 23.16 8.49 6.00
CA ALA A 550 23.06 7.25 6.77
C ALA A 550 22.39 6.12 5.98
N THR A 551 21.42 6.43 5.11
CA THR A 551 20.72 5.45 4.27
C THR A 551 21.66 4.81 3.26
N HIS A 552 22.57 5.59 2.66
CA HIS A 552 23.60 5.04 1.78
C HIS A 552 24.53 4.07 2.51
N ARG A 553 24.98 4.44 3.72
CA ARG A 553 25.87 3.59 4.52
C ARG A 553 25.16 2.30 4.92
N GLN A 554 23.87 2.38 5.30
CA GLN A 554 23.06 1.21 5.62
C GLN A 554 22.94 0.27 4.40
N TRP A 555 22.61 0.83 3.22
CA TRP A 555 22.51 0.06 1.99
C TRP A 555 23.80 -0.75 1.72
N ALA A 556 24.95 -0.12 1.88
CA ALA A 556 26.23 -0.77 1.65
C ALA A 556 26.54 -1.84 2.72
N LEU A 557 26.25 -1.58 4.01
CA LEU A 557 26.42 -2.54 5.10
C LEU A 557 25.56 -3.79 4.89
N CYS A 558 24.30 -3.67 4.54
CA CYS A 558 23.40 -4.80 4.29
C CYS A 558 23.91 -5.71 3.17
N ILE A 559 24.47 -5.15 2.08
CA ILE A 559 25.08 -5.96 1.01
C ILE A 559 26.31 -6.70 1.50
N MET A 560 27.13 -6.11 2.37
CA MET A 560 28.29 -6.80 2.95
C MET A 560 27.87 -7.93 3.87
N ASP A 561 26.81 -7.75 4.62
CA ASP A 561 26.23 -8.81 5.44
C ASP A 561 25.81 -10.01 4.58
N ASP A 562 25.19 -9.77 3.43
CA ASP A 562 24.86 -10.82 2.46
C ASP A 562 26.10 -11.53 1.91
N VAL A 563 27.16 -10.79 1.58
CA VAL A 563 28.43 -11.39 1.14
C VAL A 563 29.02 -12.28 2.25
N LEU A 564 28.97 -11.83 3.51
CA LEU A 564 29.45 -12.61 4.64
C LEU A 564 28.60 -13.86 4.89
N GLU A 565 27.28 -13.74 4.75
CA GLU A 565 26.33 -14.82 5.08
C GLU A 565 26.31 -15.90 4.00
N PHE A 566 26.24 -15.52 2.74
CA PHE A 566 25.95 -16.44 1.64
C PHE A 566 27.17 -16.84 0.81
N CYS A 567 28.32 -16.15 0.97
CA CYS A 567 29.53 -16.48 0.22
C CYS A 567 30.60 -17.18 1.06
N GLU A 568 30.32 -17.42 2.34
CA GLU A 568 31.17 -18.20 3.26
C GLU A 568 32.63 -17.72 3.27
N ASP A 569 33.60 -18.63 3.11
CA ASP A 569 35.05 -18.34 3.10
C ASP A 569 35.50 -17.44 1.92
N GLN A 570 34.74 -17.39 0.83
CA GLN A 570 35.02 -16.52 -0.29
C GLN A 570 34.79 -15.02 0.04
N SER A 571 34.04 -14.71 1.07
CA SER A 571 33.86 -13.35 1.59
C SER A 571 35.18 -12.71 2.01
N TRP A 572 36.21 -13.52 2.40
CA TRP A 572 37.52 -13.02 2.78
C TRP A 572 38.24 -12.31 1.64
N ASN A 573 37.94 -12.63 0.38
CA ASN A 573 38.51 -11.94 -0.77
C ASN A 573 38.12 -10.46 -0.84
N TYR A 574 37.08 -10.06 -0.12
CA TYR A 574 36.55 -8.69 -0.02
C TYR A 574 36.80 -8.03 1.35
N GLN A 575 37.69 -8.59 2.18
CA GLN A 575 37.97 -8.10 3.53
C GLN A 575 38.34 -6.61 3.58
N ASP A 576 39.02 -6.10 2.56
CA ASP A 576 39.45 -4.69 2.47
C ASP A 576 38.25 -3.74 2.31
N HIS A 577 37.13 -4.24 1.74
CA HIS A 577 35.84 -3.52 1.63
C HIS A 577 34.91 -3.74 2.81
N ILE A 578 35.18 -4.73 3.72
CA ILE A 578 34.25 -5.15 4.77
C ILE A 578 34.75 -4.76 6.16
N ARG A 579 36.01 -5.01 6.52
CA ARG A 579 36.52 -4.87 7.89
C ARG A 579 36.38 -3.47 8.45
N GLN A 580 36.89 -2.47 7.72
CA GLN A 580 36.84 -1.08 8.20
C GLN A 580 35.41 -0.52 8.23
N PRO A 581 34.55 -0.74 7.21
CA PRO A 581 33.13 -0.40 7.27
C PRO A 581 32.38 -0.96 8.47
N LEU A 582 32.55 -2.24 8.82
CA LEU A 582 31.90 -2.80 10.00
C LEU A 582 32.37 -2.13 11.30
N ILE A 583 33.70 -1.87 11.44
CA ILE A 583 34.25 -1.13 12.60
C ILE A 583 33.64 0.27 12.69
N THR A 584 33.54 0.97 11.57
CA THR A 584 33.00 2.34 11.53
C THR A 584 31.47 2.32 11.78
N GLY A 585 30.77 1.36 11.18
CA GLY A 585 29.31 1.21 11.31
C GLY A 585 28.87 0.92 12.74
N MET A 586 29.63 0.14 13.52
CA MET A 586 29.34 -0.05 14.97
C MET A 586 29.48 1.24 15.81
N ARG A 587 30.04 2.31 15.24
CA ARG A 587 30.19 3.63 15.87
C ARG A 587 29.36 4.70 15.20
N ASP A 588 28.52 4.33 14.24
CA ASP A 588 27.69 5.27 13.48
C ASP A 588 26.67 5.95 14.40
N ASP A 589 26.34 7.18 14.09
CA ASP A 589 25.29 7.93 14.83
C ASP A 589 23.91 7.30 14.60
N ALA A 590 23.64 6.75 13.41
CA ALA A 590 22.39 6.08 13.08
C ALA A 590 22.34 4.65 13.66
N ALA A 591 21.30 4.38 14.44
CA ALA A 591 21.07 3.06 15.07
C ALA A 591 21.00 1.90 14.07
N ALA A 592 20.33 2.13 12.92
CA ALA A 592 20.21 1.13 11.87
C ALA A 592 21.58 0.71 11.28
N ASN A 593 22.53 1.65 11.18
CA ASN A 593 23.90 1.34 10.74
C ASN A 593 24.68 0.56 11.82
N ARG A 594 24.48 0.89 13.10
CA ARG A 594 25.06 0.10 14.19
C ARG A 594 24.49 -1.31 14.22
N GLN A 595 23.20 -1.47 13.99
CA GLN A 595 22.52 -2.76 13.90
C GLN A 595 23.11 -3.62 12.78
N ALA A 596 23.15 -3.12 11.56
CA ALA A 596 23.70 -3.83 10.40
C ALA A 596 25.17 -4.23 10.65
N ALA A 597 26.02 -3.30 11.11
CA ALA A 597 27.41 -3.61 11.39
C ALA A 597 27.59 -4.67 12.48
N CYS A 598 26.78 -4.66 13.54
CA CYS A 598 26.79 -5.69 14.57
C CYS A 598 26.34 -7.04 14.01
N TYR A 599 25.28 -7.07 13.21
CA TYR A 599 24.80 -8.26 12.52
C TYR A 599 25.90 -8.87 11.65
N GLY A 600 26.56 -8.06 10.80
CA GLY A 600 27.64 -8.49 9.91
C GLY A 600 28.81 -9.13 10.62
N VAL A 601 29.24 -8.59 11.77
CA VAL A 601 30.29 -9.22 12.60
C VAL A 601 29.84 -10.58 13.14
N GLY A 602 28.60 -10.70 13.58
CA GLY A 602 28.04 -11.96 14.04
C GLY A 602 27.94 -13.03 12.97
N VAL A 603 27.56 -12.61 11.75
CA VAL A 603 27.52 -13.47 10.56
C VAL A 603 28.92 -13.89 10.13
N ALA A 604 29.88 -12.96 10.10
CA ALA A 604 31.28 -13.27 9.81
C ALA A 604 31.84 -14.35 10.76
N ALA A 605 31.46 -14.30 12.03
CA ALA A 605 31.90 -15.30 13.03
C ALA A 605 31.33 -16.70 12.75
N LEU A 606 30.08 -16.81 12.30
CA LEU A 606 29.42 -18.09 12.09
C LEU A 606 29.61 -18.67 10.67
N LYS A 607 29.62 -17.81 9.66
CA LYS A 607 29.52 -18.18 8.25
C LYS A 607 30.79 -17.87 7.46
N GLY A 608 31.55 -16.84 7.85
CA GLY A 608 32.70 -16.34 7.11
C GLY A 608 33.96 -17.23 7.14
N GLY A 609 33.95 -18.30 7.94
CA GLY A 609 35.05 -19.23 8.07
C GLY A 609 36.18 -18.77 8.98
N SER A 610 37.25 -19.58 9.05
CA SER A 610 38.35 -19.37 10.02
C SER A 610 39.18 -18.11 9.78
N TYR A 611 39.16 -17.54 8.61
CA TYR A 611 39.88 -16.30 8.30
C TYR A 611 39.32 -15.08 9.04
N TRP A 612 38.02 -15.05 9.32
CA TRP A 612 37.37 -13.96 10.02
C TRP A 612 37.51 -14.00 11.54
N ALA A 613 38.02 -15.11 12.12
CA ALA A 613 38.03 -15.33 13.57
C ALA A 613 38.76 -14.22 14.33
N GLU A 614 39.97 -13.82 13.89
CA GLU A 614 40.75 -12.78 14.55
C GLU A 614 40.03 -11.43 14.52
N PHE A 615 39.50 -11.05 13.36
CA PHE A 615 38.72 -9.83 13.20
C PHE A 615 37.47 -9.80 14.10
N CYS A 616 36.71 -10.90 14.17
CA CYS A 616 35.52 -10.98 15.02
C CYS A 616 35.88 -10.82 16.50
N ILE A 617 37.00 -11.41 16.95
CA ILE A 617 37.51 -11.25 18.30
C ILE A 617 37.92 -9.80 18.59
N GLU A 618 38.60 -9.14 17.65
CA GLU A 618 38.96 -7.72 17.74
C GLU A 618 37.74 -6.80 17.83
N CYS A 619 36.58 -7.20 17.30
CA CYS A 619 35.33 -6.44 17.37
C CYS A 619 34.57 -6.55 18.71
N LEU A 620 34.89 -7.50 19.59
CA LEU A 620 34.20 -7.68 20.87
C LEU A 620 34.10 -6.40 21.71
N PRO A 621 35.16 -5.59 21.91
CA PRO A 621 35.05 -4.35 22.68
C PRO A 621 34.05 -3.33 22.03
N LEU A 622 33.92 -3.32 20.70
CA LEU A 622 33.01 -2.43 20.00
C LEU A 622 31.56 -2.91 20.17
N LEU A 623 31.32 -4.22 20.04
CA LEU A 623 30.01 -4.81 20.30
C LEU A 623 29.54 -4.53 21.71
N PHE A 624 30.41 -4.69 22.74
CA PHE A 624 30.07 -4.29 24.09
C PHE A 624 29.81 -2.79 24.27
N ALA A 625 30.53 -1.94 23.51
CA ALA A 625 30.29 -0.51 23.55
C ALA A 625 28.89 -0.15 23.00
N VAL A 626 28.40 -0.85 21.95
CA VAL A 626 27.04 -0.67 21.44
C VAL A 626 26.00 -1.02 22.52
N THR A 627 26.19 -2.10 23.29
CA THR A 627 25.27 -2.47 24.36
C THR A 627 25.26 -1.49 25.53
N GLN A 628 26.24 -0.62 25.63
CA GLN A 628 26.42 0.37 26.69
C GLN A 628 26.11 1.81 26.27
N TYR A 629 25.54 2.02 25.09
CA TYR A 629 25.08 3.33 24.66
C TYR A 629 24.06 3.89 25.66
N PRO A 630 24.03 5.21 25.91
CA PRO A 630 23.10 5.79 26.87
C PRO A 630 21.61 5.47 26.56
N SER A 631 21.27 5.39 25.28
CA SER A 631 19.94 5.05 24.73
C SER A 631 19.80 3.59 24.30
N ALA A 632 20.73 2.70 24.68
CA ALA A 632 20.80 1.32 24.16
C ALA A 632 19.52 0.49 24.31
N ARG A 633 18.62 0.85 25.22
CA ARG A 633 17.35 0.17 25.48
C ARG A 633 16.13 0.98 25.07
N ASP A 634 16.33 2.17 24.50
CA ASP A 634 15.27 2.97 23.96
C ASP A 634 14.78 2.37 22.62
N GLU A 635 13.58 2.69 22.21
CA GLU A 635 12.90 2.13 21.04
C GLU A 635 13.75 2.22 19.75
N ASP A 636 14.44 3.34 19.54
CA ASP A 636 15.26 3.58 18.36
C ASP A 636 16.55 2.72 18.33
N ASP A 637 17.15 2.42 19.49
CA ASP A 637 18.48 1.79 19.61
C ASP A 637 18.45 0.31 20.00
N VAL A 638 17.31 -0.18 20.47
CA VAL A 638 17.20 -1.52 21.07
C VAL A 638 17.60 -2.64 20.10
N PHE A 639 17.25 -2.53 18.82
CA PHE A 639 17.61 -3.54 17.82
C PHE A 639 19.13 -3.61 17.57
N ALA A 640 19.83 -2.47 17.54
CA ALA A 640 21.29 -2.44 17.43
C ALA A 640 21.95 -3.12 18.66
N THR A 641 21.42 -2.87 19.84
CA THR A 641 21.87 -3.47 21.10
C THR A 641 21.65 -4.98 21.12
N GLU A 642 20.48 -5.44 20.73
CA GLU A 642 20.13 -6.87 20.73
C GLU A 642 20.91 -7.64 19.66
N ASN A 643 21.17 -7.05 18.49
CA ASN A 643 22.08 -7.61 17.49
C ASN A 643 23.53 -7.69 18.00
N ALA A 644 24.00 -6.68 18.72
CA ALA A 644 25.32 -6.74 19.35
C ALA A 644 25.41 -7.88 20.37
N CYS A 645 24.38 -8.03 21.24
CA CYS A 645 24.29 -9.14 22.20
C CYS A 645 24.34 -10.52 21.51
N ALA A 646 23.56 -10.70 20.44
CA ALA A 646 23.53 -11.95 19.69
C ALA A 646 24.86 -12.21 18.98
N SER A 647 25.52 -11.17 18.46
CA SER A 647 26.81 -11.29 17.75
C SER A 647 27.95 -11.65 18.68
N ILE A 648 27.95 -11.14 19.92
CA ILE A 648 28.88 -11.60 20.97
C ILE A 648 28.68 -13.10 21.24
N ALA A 649 27.42 -13.56 21.37
CA ALA A 649 27.12 -14.99 21.54
C ALA A 649 27.63 -15.84 20.35
N LYS A 650 27.45 -15.35 19.13
CA LYS A 650 27.95 -16.01 17.90
C LYS A 650 29.47 -16.13 17.91
N ILE A 651 30.18 -15.08 18.29
CA ILE A 651 31.66 -15.09 18.38
C ILE A 651 32.12 -16.08 19.50
N LEU A 652 31.51 -16.05 20.67
CA LEU A 652 31.81 -16.96 21.77
C LEU A 652 31.56 -18.42 21.37
N GLN A 653 30.48 -18.70 20.65
CA GLN A 653 30.22 -20.06 20.19
C GLN A 653 31.23 -20.54 19.15
N ALA A 654 31.63 -19.69 18.22
CA ALA A 654 32.47 -20.07 17.08
C ALA A 654 33.97 -20.06 17.42
N HIS A 655 34.41 -19.18 18.32
CA HIS A 655 35.84 -18.85 18.51
C HIS A 655 36.28 -18.76 19.98
N SER A 656 35.56 -19.34 20.94
CA SER A 656 35.95 -19.33 22.33
C SER A 656 37.29 -20.00 22.62
N ASP A 657 37.68 -20.95 21.79
CA ASP A 657 38.99 -21.65 21.84
C ASP A 657 40.17 -20.71 21.55
N LYS A 658 39.95 -19.60 20.87
CA LYS A 658 40.95 -18.58 20.53
C LYS A 658 40.97 -17.40 21.51
N LEU A 659 40.06 -17.38 22.50
CA LEU A 659 39.92 -16.33 23.50
C LEU A 659 40.63 -16.73 24.77
N PRO A 660 41.73 -16.08 25.21
CA PRO A 660 42.43 -16.42 26.42
C PRO A 660 41.61 -16.20 27.71
N ASN A 661 40.63 -15.32 27.66
CA ASN A 661 39.73 -14.93 28.76
C ASN A 661 38.25 -15.22 28.47
N ALA A 662 37.94 -16.30 27.75
CA ALA A 662 36.57 -16.63 27.30
C ALA A 662 35.53 -16.62 28.43
N GLN A 663 35.91 -17.10 29.64
CA GLN A 663 34.98 -17.11 30.80
C GLN A 663 34.60 -15.68 31.26
N GLU A 664 35.54 -14.75 31.25
CA GLU A 664 35.28 -13.35 31.61
C GLU A 664 34.36 -12.68 30.56
N VAL A 665 34.61 -12.97 29.28
CA VAL A 665 33.77 -12.47 28.18
C VAL A 665 32.34 -13.03 28.27
N VAL A 666 32.20 -14.33 28.60
CA VAL A 666 30.86 -14.94 28.84
C VAL A 666 30.15 -14.27 30.01
N ALA A 667 30.87 -14.07 31.15
CA ALA A 667 30.30 -13.42 32.34
C ALA A 667 29.81 -11.99 32.02
N HIS A 668 30.60 -11.25 31.23
CA HIS A 668 30.20 -9.90 30.77
C HIS A 668 29.03 -9.95 29.78
N TRP A 669 29.05 -10.89 28.83
CA TRP A 669 27.93 -11.05 27.88
C TRP A 669 26.60 -11.33 28.59
N ILE A 670 26.58 -12.15 29.62
CA ILE A 670 25.34 -12.41 30.37
C ILE A 670 24.74 -11.12 30.95
N THR A 671 25.55 -10.13 31.27
CA THR A 671 25.04 -8.83 31.78
C THR A 671 24.40 -7.96 30.71
N THR A 672 24.58 -8.27 29.42
CA THR A 672 23.96 -7.55 28.29
C THR A 672 22.55 -8.05 27.96
N LEU A 673 22.13 -9.19 28.49
CA LEU A 673 20.78 -9.74 28.31
C LEU A 673 19.75 -8.93 29.14
N PRO A 674 18.44 -8.93 28.77
CA PRO A 674 17.78 -9.82 27.80
C PRO A 674 17.79 -9.31 26.36
N ILE A 675 17.45 -10.19 25.40
CA ILE A 675 17.03 -9.90 24.04
C ILE A 675 15.51 -10.16 23.99
N VAL A 676 14.71 -9.15 23.67
CA VAL A 676 13.25 -9.21 23.79
C VAL A 676 12.54 -8.80 22.50
N ASN A 677 13.07 -7.78 21.80
CA ASN A 677 12.42 -7.16 20.64
C ASN A 677 12.85 -7.82 19.34
N ASP A 678 14.07 -8.35 19.26
CA ASP A 678 14.59 -8.99 18.05
C ASP A 678 14.31 -10.50 18.10
N GLU A 679 13.19 -10.90 17.47
CA GLU A 679 12.74 -12.30 17.40
C GLU A 679 13.69 -13.19 16.59
N GLU A 680 14.52 -12.64 15.70
CA GLU A 680 15.49 -13.38 14.90
C GLU A 680 16.81 -13.61 15.67
N ALA A 681 17.23 -12.61 16.44
CA ALA A 681 18.47 -12.67 17.22
C ALA A 681 18.32 -13.50 18.52
N ALA A 682 17.16 -13.43 19.18
CA ALA A 682 16.88 -14.05 20.45
C ALA A 682 17.08 -15.58 20.48
N PRO A 683 16.57 -16.38 19.53
CA PRO A 683 16.67 -17.85 19.56
C PRO A 683 18.10 -18.35 19.61
N PHE A 684 19.01 -17.70 18.86
CA PHE A 684 20.42 -18.09 18.83
C PHE A 684 21.08 -17.83 20.20
N ALA A 685 20.92 -16.62 20.73
CA ALA A 685 21.55 -16.21 22.01
C ALA A 685 21.04 -17.07 23.17
N TYR A 686 19.75 -17.33 23.27
CA TYR A 686 19.21 -18.17 24.34
C TYR A 686 19.53 -19.66 24.19
N SER A 687 19.63 -20.17 22.94
CA SER A 687 20.15 -21.54 22.73
C SER A 687 21.59 -21.67 23.14
N PHE A 688 22.43 -20.65 22.93
CA PHE A 688 23.80 -20.62 23.39
C PHE A 688 23.87 -20.57 24.92
N LEU A 689 23.06 -19.71 25.56
CA LEU A 689 22.98 -19.64 27.04
C LEU A 689 22.55 -20.97 27.62
N GLY A 690 21.56 -21.66 27.05
CA GLY A 690 21.13 -23.00 27.48
C GLY A 690 22.26 -24.01 27.47
N ARG A 691 23.05 -24.06 26.40
CA ARG A 691 24.25 -24.95 26.32
C ARG A 691 25.33 -24.62 27.37
N LEU A 692 25.54 -23.32 27.63
CA LEU A 692 26.48 -22.93 28.70
C LEU A 692 26.00 -23.43 30.06
N ILE A 693 24.72 -23.30 30.40
CA ILE A 693 24.16 -23.79 31.67
C ILE A 693 24.33 -25.30 31.74
N GLU A 694 24.04 -26.07 30.72
CA GLU A 694 24.21 -27.51 30.67
C GLU A 694 25.67 -27.97 30.91
N GLN A 695 26.65 -27.16 30.45
CA GLN A 695 28.07 -27.47 30.61
C GLN A 695 28.60 -27.19 32.01
N TYR A 696 27.96 -26.29 32.76
CA TYR A 696 28.41 -25.85 34.09
C TYR A 696 27.53 -26.35 35.25
N VAL A 697 26.44 -27.05 34.97
CA VAL A 697 25.57 -27.76 35.91
C VAL A 697 25.82 -29.28 35.81
#